data_7c73172dd9b29063e91e2f7dd2ac79f4
#
_entry.id   7c73172dd9b29063e91e2f7dd2ac79f4
#
_cell.length_a   1.000
_cell.length_b   1.000
_cell.length_c   1.000
_cell.angle_alpha   90.00
_cell.angle_beta   90.00
_cell.angle_gamma   90.00
#
_symmetry.space_group_name_H-M   'P 1'
#
loop_
_entity.id
_entity.type
_entity.pdbx_description
1 polymer ?
#
loop_
_entity_poly.entity_id
_entity_poly.type
_entity_poly.pdbx_seq_one_letter_code
_entity_poly.pdbx_strand_id
1 'polypeptide(L)'
;MAKATTPTKASKSPKTSAAPDGTADETAGKPATAKKSAAPKSTAKSTAKKPAAKKSTAKSTAKKSTKATEAEAETTKESTAKKPAAKKSTAKKSAAKKSTAKKSTAKKSAGAATAKKSADKAESAARRSTGSALVVVESPAKAKTIQKYLGGGTQVMASVGHVKDLPKSELGVDIEHEFSPHYVVIRGKNKIIADLRKAAKKADVVYLAPDPDREGEAIAWHLAEEIRDANPNIKRVLFNEITKRGITEAIANPTELDRSKFDAQQTRRVLDRLVGYQISPILWNKVKRGLSAGRVQSVAVRLVVDRESEITAFKAEEYWTVEAEVEALDNGKTRPPRFPLRLHKVDGQRPERLPGTDAQAIAAQLRKAPLKVSQVEKKERRKMPLAPFITSKLQQEAARKLRFTAKRTMGVAQRLYEGVELGEEGLVGLITYMRTDSTRISADALTEVRGYIEQRYGKDSVPDEPVVYKSKKGSVNVQDAHEAIRPTGMKYEPETVRRLLKSEAQKHPDKARDLEDQIKLYQLIWNRFVASQMKPAIYDQTTISVEVKEGAKALELRATGAVLRSAGFTAVYTEAQDEDQPAEADGEGERLPSVQIGDSLHAHEVKAEQHFTQPPPRFTEASLVKELEEQGIGRPSTYAAILSTIQDRGYVEKREGRFYPTLLGTRVNELLVQSFPRIVNVDFTAKMESDLDSIEDGQEQMQALLSRFYAPFKTDVEKAVVEMKDWKRAEIPTEFTCEKCGQPMVIKWGRNGEFMACSGYPECKNTKEFTRNAEGKLELLPEPTTEEPCPTCGAAMVHRRGRFGEFWACSRYPECKTTKPVSLGITCPRPGCGGFLTEKRSRRGTSFYGCSNYSTTKCDFVSWDRPIKEACPECGAPFLLRKQSRKGVKLHCASCTYVNDMTEEDMPEMAEEGGGDVGEVEEGAA
;
A
#
# COMPACT_ATOMS: atom_id res chain seq x y z
N MET A 1 51.33 25.93 31.47
CA MET A 1 52.57 26.38 30.78
C MET A 1 52.48 25.95 29.35
N ALA A 2 52.31 26.87 28.54
CA ALA A 2 52.93 27.34 27.31
C ALA A 2 52.57 26.46 26.09
N LYS A 3 51.75 26.96 25.21
CA LYS A 3 51.91 27.87 24.05
C LYS A 3 52.34 27.06 22.82
N ALA A 4 51.48 26.97 21.83
CA ALA A 4 51.31 27.79 20.64
C ALA A 4 52.27 27.31 19.54
N THR A 5 51.84 27.13 18.25
CA THR A 5 51.44 28.11 17.28
C THR A 5 51.09 27.46 15.95
N THR A 6 50.04 27.90 15.31
CA THR A 6 49.83 27.85 13.86
C THR A 6 50.78 28.81 13.12
N PRO A 7 51.00 28.69 11.80
CA PRO A 7 50.29 29.48 10.80
C PRO A 7 50.07 28.78 9.43
N THR A 8 48.94 28.98 8.81
CA THR A 8 48.44 29.90 7.79
C THR A 8 49.16 29.98 6.43
N LYS A 9 48.29 29.86 5.38
CA LYS A 9 48.27 30.52 4.04
C LYS A 9 49.21 30.01 2.96
N ALA A 10 48.84 29.88 1.80
CA ALA A 10 47.93 30.34 0.76
C ALA A 10 48.56 30.12 -0.63
N SER A 11 47.74 29.73 -1.58
CA SER A 11 47.49 30.39 -2.86
C SER A 11 48.32 30.06 -4.09
N LYS A 12 47.56 29.89 -5.14
CA LYS A 12 47.77 30.26 -6.58
C LYS A 12 48.30 29.23 -7.56
N SER A 13 47.43 28.89 -8.48
CA SER A 13 47.73 28.51 -9.85
C SER A 13 48.51 29.62 -10.61
N PRO A 14 49.25 29.34 -11.67
CA PRO A 14 48.72 29.71 -12.96
C PRO A 14 49.05 28.78 -14.15
N LYS A 15 48.25 29.03 -15.15
CA LYS A 15 48.22 28.72 -16.58
C LYS A 15 49.54 28.71 -17.36
N THR A 16 49.39 28.12 -18.57
CA THR A 16 50.00 28.33 -19.90
C THR A 16 51.03 27.25 -20.26
N SER A 17 50.90 26.62 -21.35
CA SER A 17 50.80 26.83 -22.78
C SER A 17 51.93 26.09 -23.52
N ALA A 18 51.57 25.61 -24.70
CA ALA A 18 52.42 25.38 -25.88
C ALA A 18 52.84 23.93 -26.21
N ALA A 19 52.32 23.49 -27.31
CA ALA A 19 52.92 22.53 -28.24
C ALA A 19 54.20 23.06 -28.87
N PRO A 20 55.03 22.37 -29.65
CA PRO A 20 54.61 21.82 -30.95
C PRO A 20 55.35 20.55 -31.47
N ASP A 21 54.80 20.09 -32.61
CA ASP A 21 55.53 19.46 -33.76
C ASP A 21 56.17 18.08 -33.59
N GLY A 22 56.10 17.19 -34.51
CA GLY A 22 55.74 17.15 -35.93
C GLY A 22 55.95 15.78 -36.51
N THR A 23 55.39 15.65 -37.65
CA THR A 23 55.74 15.00 -38.92
C THR A 23 55.34 13.54 -39.11
N ALA A 24 54.41 13.37 -40.04
CA ALA A 24 54.44 13.03 -41.46
C ALA A 24 54.51 11.52 -41.69
N ASP A 25 53.87 10.85 -42.60
CA ASP A 25 53.45 11.10 -43.94
C ASP A 25 52.47 10.05 -44.44
N GLU A 26 51.60 10.45 -45.33
CA GLU A 26 51.23 9.98 -46.66
C GLU A 26 50.49 8.59 -46.79
N THR A 27 49.46 8.45 -47.61
CA THR A 27 49.03 8.94 -48.92
C THR A 27 47.59 8.50 -49.16
N ALA A 28 46.81 9.32 -49.63
CA ALA A 28 46.31 9.69 -50.95
C ALA A 28 45.02 9.00 -51.38
N GLY A 29 44.07 9.82 -51.80
CA GLY A 29 43.03 9.40 -52.72
C GLY A 29 41.72 10.22 -52.68
N LYS A 30 41.73 11.47 -53.07
CA LYS A 30 40.59 12.22 -53.65
C LYS A 30 40.84 12.32 -55.15
N PRO A 31 39.87 12.75 -56.02
CA PRO A 31 38.91 13.80 -55.90
C PRO A 31 37.53 13.61 -56.61
N ALA A 32 36.63 14.42 -56.30
CA ALA A 32 36.12 15.70 -56.85
C ALA A 32 34.86 15.46 -57.72
N THR A 33 33.89 16.23 -57.81
CA THR A 33 33.45 17.59 -57.92
C THR A 33 31.97 17.60 -58.26
N ALA A 34 31.15 18.31 -57.65
CA ALA A 34 30.57 19.64 -57.88
C ALA A 34 29.47 19.71 -58.97
N LYS A 35 28.30 20.20 -58.64
CA LYS A 35 27.70 21.48 -59.04
C LYS A 35 26.19 21.48 -59.02
N LYS A 36 25.64 22.40 -58.29
CA LYS A 36 24.45 23.25 -58.45
C LYS A 36 23.78 23.25 -59.83
N SER A 37 22.42 23.28 -59.82
CA SER A 37 21.55 24.28 -60.47
C SER A 37 20.07 23.89 -60.18
N ALA A 38 19.29 24.70 -59.53
CA ALA A 38 18.46 25.80 -59.98
C ALA A 38 17.19 25.35 -60.70
N ALA A 39 16.07 25.81 -60.16
CA ALA A 39 14.69 25.67 -60.60
C ALA A 39 14.46 26.25 -62.02
N PRO A 40 13.32 25.93 -62.63
CA PRO A 40 12.36 27.02 -62.78
C PRO A 40 10.87 26.66 -62.57
N LYS A 41 10.14 27.69 -62.23
CA LYS A 41 8.70 27.81 -62.21
C LYS A 41 8.12 27.68 -63.63
N SER A 42 6.97 27.09 -63.80
CA SER A 42 5.98 27.50 -64.74
C SER A 42 4.58 27.20 -64.31
N THR A 43 3.84 28.25 -64.35
CA THR A 43 2.44 28.51 -64.26
C THR A 43 1.64 27.84 -65.40
N ALA A 44 0.46 27.25 -65.08
CA ALA A 44 -0.70 27.35 -65.91
C ALA A 44 -2.00 27.15 -65.11
N LYS A 45 -2.84 28.15 -65.16
CA LYS A 45 -4.23 28.24 -64.80
C LYS A 45 -5.10 27.36 -65.74
N SER A 46 -6.16 26.76 -65.21
CA SER A 46 -7.50 26.79 -65.79
C SER A 46 -8.49 26.17 -64.80
N THR A 47 -9.30 26.99 -64.27
CA THR A 47 -10.74 27.24 -64.39
C THR A 47 -11.68 26.11 -64.07
N ALA A 48 -12.32 26.30 -62.99
CA ALA A 48 -13.76 26.32 -62.69
C ALA A 48 -14.66 25.17 -63.13
N LYS A 49 -15.37 24.58 -62.22
CA LYS A 49 -16.82 24.71 -62.06
C LYS A 49 -17.36 23.89 -60.89
N LYS A 50 -17.94 24.60 -59.91
CA LYS A 50 -19.03 24.10 -59.11
C LYS A 50 -20.23 23.91 -60.01
N PRO A 51 -21.14 23.00 -59.68
CA PRO A 51 -22.49 23.45 -59.46
C PRO A 51 -23.07 22.95 -58.13
N ALA A 52 -23.83 23.81 -57.60
CA ALA A 52 -24.83 23.97 -56.65
C ALA A 52 -25.80 22.84 -56.40
N ALA A 53 -26.24 22.86 -55.17
CA ALA A 53 -27.40 22.32 -54.51
C ALA A 53 -28.57 21.85 -55.32
N LYS A 54 -29.15 20.70 -54.93
CA LYS A 54 -30.61 20.51 -54.97
C LYS A 54 -31.07 19.86 -53.66
N LYS A 55 -31.83 20.67 -52.90
CA LYS A 55 -32.81 20.21 -51.92
C LYS A 55 -33.84 19.32 -52.64
N SER A 56 -34.23 18.24 -52.00
CA SER A 56 -35.56 17.67 -52.18
C SER A 56 -36.13 17.30 -50.81
N THR A 57 -37.11 18.11 -50.50
CA THR A 57 -38.11 17.94 -49.45
C THR A 57 -39.11 16.88 -49.82
N ALA A 58 -39.45 16.04 -48.89
CA ALA A 58 -40.76 15.43 -48.70
C ALA A 58 -40.78 14.97 -47.26
N LYS A 59 -41.45 15.63 -46.41
CA LYS A 59 -42.86 15.83 -45.99
C LYS A 59 -43.65 14.52 -46.10
N SER A 60 -44.10 14.06 -45.02
CA SER A 60 -45.37 13.96 -44.39
C SER A 60 -45.48 12.60 -43.68
N THR A 61 -46.10 12.44 -42.59
CA THR A 61 -47.27 13.07 -42.00
C THR A 61 -47.38 12.67 -40.53
N ALA A 62 -47.73 13.66 -39.78
CA ALA A 62 -48.22 13.48 -38.42
C ALA A 62 -49.68 13.02 -38.45
N LYS A 63 -50.08 12.24 -37.45
CA LYS A 63 -51.45 12.26 -36.90
C LYS A 63 -51.34 11.92 -35.42
N LYS A 64 -51.51 12.80 -34.63
CA LYS A 64 -52.48 13.38 -33.70
C LYS A 64 -53.83 12.68 -33.72
N SER A 65 -54.24 12.19 -32.57
CA SER A 65 -55.59 12.37 -31.97
C SER A 65 -55.47 11.98 -30.50
N THR A 66 -55.51 12.94 -29.58
CA THR A 66 -56.69 13.58 -28.98
C THR A 66 -57.55 12.62 -28.19
N LYS A 67 -57.43 12.84 -26.83
CA LYS A 67 -58.51 13.29 -25.95
C LYS A 67 -59.73 12.39 -25.84
N ALA A 68 -60.07 11.99 -24.70
CA ALA A 68 -61.10 12.51 -23.77
C ALA A 68 -61.41 11.39 -22.78
N THR A 69 -61.42 11.71 -21.57
CA THR A 69 -62.46 12.12 -20.62
C THR A 69 -63.21 10.96 -19.97
N GLU A 70 -63.09 11.02 -18.63
CA GLU A 70 -64.17 10.92 -17.64
C GLU A 70 -65.04 9.65 -17.69
N ALA A 71 -65.23 8.93 -16.64
CA ALA A 71 -66.03 9.22 -15.50
C ALA A 71 -66.01 8.02 -14.54
N GLU A 72 -65.84 8.30 -13.25
CA GLU A 72 -66.73 7.97 -12.15
C GLU A 72 -67.41 6.62 -12.10
N ALA A 73 -67.23 5.92 -11.04
CA ALA A 73 -68.16 5.57 -9.97
C ALA A 73 -67.58 4.45 -9.10
N GLU A 74 -67.31 4.77 -7.87
CA GLU A 74 -68.06 4.39 -6.67
C GLU A 74 -68.52 2.94 -6.62
N THR A 75 -68.06 2.26 -5.62
CA THR A 75 -68.79 1.83 -4.42
C THR A 75 -67.92 0.90 -3.53
N THR A 76 -67.58 1.40 -2.37
CA THR A 76 -67.99 0.98 -1.02
C THR A 76 -67.89 -0.51 -0.66
N LYS A 77 -67.20 -0.84 0.35
CA LYS A 77 -67.53 -1.13 1.75
C LYS A 77 -66.38 -1.93 2.42
N GLU A 78 -65.93 -1.38 3.46
CA GLU A 78 -66.07 -1.73 4.90
C GLU A 78 -65.63 -3.18 5.23
N SER A 79 -64.82 -3.41 6.20
CA SER A 79 -64.86 -3.04 7.61
C SER A 79 -63.66 -3.56 8.34
N THR A 80 -63.21 -2.87 9.23
CA THR A 80 -63.14 -2.80 10.70
C THR A 80 -61.84 -3.31 11.25
N ALA A 81 -61.07 -2.45 11.79
CA ALA A 81 -60.98 -1.96 13.17
C ALA A 81 -60.43 -3.01 14.18
N LYS A 82 -59.32 -2.66 14.83
CA LYS A 82 -59.28 -2.21 16.21
C LYS A 82 -57.86 -1.99 16.72
N LYS A 83 -57.56 -0.76 17.15
CA LYS A 83 -56.67 -0.42 18.29
C LYS A 83 -57.40 -0.71 19.61
N PRO A 84 -56.71 -0.89 20.75
CA PRO A 84 -56.66 0.12 21.75
C PRO A 84 -55.28 0.31 22.35
N ALA A 85 -54.76 1.50 22.52
CA ALA A 85 -54.98 2.58 23.49
C ALA A 85 -54.64 2.24 24.95
N ALA A 86 -53.57 2.87 25.35
CA ALA A 86 -53.23 3.58 26.57
C ALA A 86 -53.84 3.20 27.92
N LYS A 87 -52.93 3.13 28.94
CA LYS A 87 -53.28 3.71 30.25
C LYS A 87 -52.07 4.25 31.01
N LYS A 88 -52.17 5.48 31.37
CA LYS A 88 -51.38 6.29 32.32
C LYS A 88 -51.69 5.83 33.76
N SER A 89 -50.72 5.96 34.67
CA SER A 89 -50.92 6.38 36.08
C SER A 89 -49.56 6.90 36.56
N THR A 90 -49.35 8.10 36.74
CA THR A 90 -49.60 9.17 37.72
C THR A 90 -49.15 8.83 39.15
N ALA A 91 -48.21 9.70 39.59
CA ALA A 91 -48.06 10.39 40.89
C ALA A 91 -47.35 9.60 41.99
N LYS A 92 -46.49 10.16 42.82
CA LYS A 92 -46.53 11.44 43.51
C LYS A 92 -45.23 11.74 44.24
N LYS A 93 -44.94 13.00 44.33
CA LYS A 93 -44.00 13.77 45.21
C LYS A 93 -43.85 13.33 46.66
N SER A 94 -42.68 13.56 47.22
CA SER A 94 -42.40 14.35 48.47
C SER A 94 -40.92 14.49 48.64
N ALA A 95 -40.30 15.58 48.62
CA ALA A 95 -40.25 16.81 49.43
C ALA A 95 -39.48 16.61 50.77
N ALA A 96 -38.31 17.26 50.76
CA ALA A 96 -37.69 18.07 51.82
C ALA A 96 -37.12 17.43 53.09
N LYS A 97 -35.86 17.73 53.47
CA LYS A 97 -35.49 18.80 54.39
C LYS A 97 -34.00 18.88 54.69
N LYS A 98 -33.56 20.13 54.73
CA LYS A 98 -32.36 20.75 55.32
C LYS A 98 -31.94 20.22 56.67
N SER A 99 -30.60 20.29 56.95
CA SER A 99 -29.99 20.97 58.13
C SER A 99 -28.46 20.96 57.95
N THR A 100 -27.85 22.06 57.74
CA THR A 100 -27.21 23.08 58.58
C THR A 100 -26.09 22.58 59.47
N ALA A 101 -24.88 23.08 59.12
CA ALA A 101 -23.86 23.76 59.91
C ALA A 101 -23.06 23.00 60.98
N LYS A 102 -21.71 23.10 60.93
CA LYS A 102 -20.96 24.10 61.71
C LYS A 102 -19.45 24.02 61.51
N LYS A 103 -18.84 25.15 61.42
CA LYS A 103 -17.45 25.60 61.51
C LYS A 103 -16.62 24.98 62.61
N SER A 104 -15.27 24.84 62.38
CA SER A 104 -14.17 25.39 63.21
C SER A 104 -12.85 25.27 62.40
N THR A 105 -12.28 26.37 61.99
CA THR A 105 -11.07 27.12 62.44
C THR A 105 -9.89 26.26 62.91
N ALA A 106 -8.70 26.38 62.38
CA ALA A 106 -7.74 27.37 62.11
C ALA A 106 -6.36 26.72 61.92
N LYS A 107 -5.52 27.13 61.20
CA LYS A 107 -4.36 28.04 61.24
C LYS A 107 -3.13 27.49 60.50
N LYS A 108 -2.75 28.26 59.51
CA LYS A 108 -1.38 28.67 59.05
C LYS A 108 -0.24 27.63 58.90
N SER A 109 0.24 27.51 57.64
CA SER A 109 1.61 27.95 57.32
C SER A 109 1.75 28.35 55.84
N ALA A 110 2.37 29.48 55.65
CA ALA A 110 2.59 30.14 54.38
C ALA A 110 3.83 29.55 53.65
N GLY A 111 3.74 29.48 52.32
CA GLY A 111 4.92 29.22 51.48
C GLY A 111 4.61 28.36 50.26
N ALA A 112 3.95 28.95 49.27
CA ALA A 112 3.98 28.55 47.85
C ALA A 112 2.88 29.32 47.05
N ALA A 113 3.08 30.61 46.91
CA ALA A 113 2.07 31.50 46.30
C ALA A 113 2.63 32.32 45.12
N THR A 114 3.51 31.77 44.30
CA THR A 114 3.95 32.48 43.08
C THR A 114 3.85 31.66 41.78
N ALA A 115 3.68 30.34 41.84
CA ALA A 115 3.51 29.52 40.60
C ALA A 115 2.03 29.32 40.18
N LYS A 116 1.05 29.62 41.05
CA LYS A 116 -0.39 29.42 40.74
C LYS A 116 -1.08 30.66 40.16
N LYS A 117 -0.43 31.83 40.17
CA LYS A 117 -1.02 33.07 39.61
C LYS A 117 -0.80 33.26 38.14
N SER A 118 0.13 32.53 37.50
CA SER A 118 0.34 32.53 36.03
C SER A 118 -0.61 31.55 35.31
N ALA A 119 -0.95 30.42 35.94
CA ALA A 119 -1.89 29.46 35.38
C ALA A 119 -3.36 29.96 35.45
N ASP A 120 -3.76 30.57 36.57
CA ASP A 120 -5.10 31.14 36.72
C ASP A 120 -5.34 32.40 35.86
N LYS A 121 -4.26 33.08 35.42
CA LYS A 121 -4.36 34.23 34.51
C LYS A 121 -4.49 33.81 33.04
N ALA A 122 -3.92 32.63 32.66
CA ALA A 122 -4.13 32.04 31.37
C ALA A 122 -5.53 31.41 31.24
N GLU A 123 -6.02 30.77 32.28
CA GLU A 123 -7.38 30.22 32.35
C GLU A 123 -8.47 31.29 32.40
N SER A 124 -8.20 32.46 33.02
CA SER A 124 -9.11 33.62 33.03
C SER A 124 -9.07 34.42 31.72
N ALA A 125 -7.98 34.38 30.96
CA ALA A 125 -7.90 34.97 29.62
C ALA A 125 -8.64 34.13 28.58
N ALA A 126 -8.64 32.79 28.70
CA ALA A 126 -9.42 31.87 27.86
C ALA A 126 -10.95 31.99 28.09
N ARG A 127 -11.40 32.52 29.25
CA ARG A 127 -12.82 32.73 29.55
C ARG A 127 -13.39 34.09 29.08
N ARG A 128 -12.61 34.92 28.38
CA ARG A 128 -13.06 36.28 27.97
C ARG A 128 -13.39 36.43 26.49
N SER A 129 -13.54 35.35 25.69
CA SER A 129 -14.23 35.42 24.41
C SER A 129 -15.64 34.84 24.56
N THR A 130 -16.60 35.66 24.95
CA THR A 130 -18.02 35.30 25.00
C THR A 130 -18.64 35.20 23.60
N GLY A 131 -17.87 35.06 22.58
CA GLY A 131 -18.31 34.83 21.20
C GLY A 131 -18.59 33.34 20.91
N SER A 132 -19.66 33.07 20.17
CA SER A 132 -19.96 31.72 19.69
C SER A 132 -19.00 31.32 18.56
N ALA A 133 -18.23 30.21 18.72
CA ALA A 133 -17.30 29.76 17.70
C ALA A 133 -17.84 28.50 16.99
N LEU A 134 -17.59 28.41 15.68
CA LEU A 134 -17.81 27.19 14.89
C LEU A 134 -16.46 26.59 14.50
N VAL A 135 -16.24 25.31 14.84
CA VAL A 135 -15.08 24.53 14.38
C VAL A 135 -15.57 23.53 13.35
N VAL A 136 -14.97 23.54 12.18
CA VAL A 136 -15.28 22.59 11.09
C VAL A 136 -14.11 21.68 10.85
N VAL A 137 -14.34 20.37 10.96
CA VAL A 137 -13.36 19.30 10.71
C VAL A 137 -13.80 18.39 9.56
N GLU A 138 -12.93 17.50 9.10
CA GLU A 138 -13.25 16.63 7.97
C GLU A 138 -14.07 15.39 8.38
N SER A 139 -13.93 14.88 9.63
CA SER A 139 -14.57 13.61 10.03
C SER A 139 -15.51 13.75 11.23
N PRO A 140 -16.60 12.96 11.29
CA PRO A 140 -17.50 12.94 12.44
C PRO A 140 -16.83 12.40 13.72
N ALA A 141 -15.83 11.52 13.63
CA ALA A 141 -15.10 11.00 14.77
C ALA A 141 -14.27 12.12 15.41
N LYS A 142 -13.47 12.82 14.61
CA LYS A 142 -12.69 14.00 15.02
C LYS A 142 -13.58 15.08 15.63
N ALA A 143 -14.77 15.34 15.04
CA ALA A 143 -15.70 16.30 15.59
C ALA A 143 -16.16 15.95 17.01
N LYS A 144 -16.47 14.69 17.28
CA LYS A 144 -16.88 14.21 18.62
C LYS A 144 -15.76 14.36 19.64
N THR A 145 -14.54 13.98 19.30
CA THR A 145 -13.37 14.07 20.17
C THR A 145 -13.08 15.55 20.53
N ILE A 146 -13.07 16.43 19.54
CA ILE A 146 -12.79 17.85 19.74
C ILE A 146 -13.92 18.54 20.54
N GLN A 147 -15.20 18.23 20.26
CA GLN A 147 -16.34 18.75 20.99
C GLN A 147 -16.25 18.46 22.49
N LYS A 148 -15.79 17.29 22.87
CA LYS A 148 -15.54 16.86 24.25
C LYS A 148 -14.60 17.83 24.99
N TYR A 149 -13.53 18.30 24.30
CA TYR A 149 -12.50 19.14 24.89
C TYR A 149 -12.86 20.64 24.90
N LEU A 150 -13.67 21.13 23.95
CA LEU A 150 -14.02 22.54 23.82
C LEU A 150 -15.25 22.95 24.64
N GLY A 151 -16.07 21.99 25.07
CA GLY A 151 -17.26 22.29 25.90
C GLY A 151 -18.41 22.98 25.16
N GLY A 152 -19.34 23.56 25.89
CA GLY A 152 -20.63 24.03 25.36
C GLY A 152 -20.63 25.37 24.62
N GLY A 153 -19.57 26.16 24.70
CA GLY A 153 -19.50 27.49 24.03
C GLY A 153 -19.08 27.44 22.56
N THR A 154 -18.64 26.30 22.08
CA THR A 154 -18.14 26.09 20.70
C THR A 154 -18.92 24.96 20.04
N GLN A 155 -19.42 25.20 18.84
CA GLN A 155 -20.06 24.16 18.03
C GLN A 155 -19.02 23.50 17.13
N VAL A 156 -18.91 22.13 17.14
CA VAL A 156 -18.03 21.39 16.24
C VAL A 156 -18.86 20.63 15.20
N MET A 157 -18.55 20.80 13.92
CA MET A 157 -19.24 20.15 12.83
C MET A 157 -18.26 19.46 11.88
N ALA A 158 -18.74 18.46 11.12
CA ALA A 158 -17.92 17.74 10.16
C ALA A 158 -18.39 17.97 8.71
N SER A 159 -17.45 18.20 7.79
CA SER A 159 -17.69 18.26 6.34
C SER A 159 -17.85 16.87 5.71
N VAL A 160 -17.43 15.82 6.43
CA VAL A 160 -17.40 14.43 5.96
C VAL A 160 -16.51 14.31 4.70
N GLY A 161 -15.27 14.82 4.76
CA GLY A 161 -14.31 14.90 3.67
C GLY A 161 -14.55 16.09 2.73
N HIS A 162 -14.05 16.01 1.50
CA HIS A 162 -14.22 17.06 0.48
C HIS A 162 -15.67 17.40 0.21
N VAL A 163 -15.96 18.68 0.03
CA VAL A 163 -17.29 19.20 -0.34
C VAL A 163 -17.39 19.52 -1.83
N LYS A 164 -16.28 19.86 -2.48
CA LYS A 164 -16.15 20.09 -3.93
C LYS A 164 -15.16 19.12 -4.55
N ASP A 165 -15.33 18.79 -5.84
CA ASP A 165 -14.38 18.04 -6.66
C ASP A 165 -14.61 18.40 -8.13
N LEU A 166 -13.67 18.01 -9.01
CA LEU A 166 -13.84 18.09 -10.46
C LEU A 166 -15.00 17.19 -10.92
N PRO A 167 -15.78 17.57 -11.94
CA PRO A 167 -16.92 16.78 -12.42
C PRO A 167 -16.48 15.38 -12.89
N LYS A 168 -17.35 14.37 -12.67
CA LYS A 168 -17.00 12.97 -12.96
C LYS A 168 -17.13 12.58 -14.43
N SER A 169 -17.93 13.32 -15.21
CA SER A 169 -18.25 13.02 -16.61
C SER A 169 -17.39 13.80 -17.60
N GLU A 170 -16.67 14.81 -17.15
CA GLU A 170 -15.93 15.77 -17.97
C GLU A 170 -14.50 15.92 -17.46
N LEU A 171 -13.63 16.51 -18.26
CA LEU A 171 -12.27 16.83 -17.84
C LEU A 171 -12.29 17.81 -16.64
N GLY A 172 -13.14 18.84 -16.73
CA GLY A 172 -13.32 19.81 -15.66
C GLY A 172 -12.08 20.70 -15.42
N VAL A 173 -11.21 20.80 -16.41
CA VAL A 173 -10.02 21.65 -16.42
C VAL A 173 -10.02 22.41 -17.72
N ASP A 174 -9.97 23.73 -17.66
CA ASP A 174 -9.86 24.62 -18.81
C ASP A 174 -8.38 24.78 -19.16
N ILE A 175 -7.95 24.10 -20.23
CA ILE A 175 -6.55 24.05 -20.65
C ILE A 175 -6.13 25.37 -21.31
N GLU A 176 -7.05 26.06 -21.99
CA GLU A 176 -6.78 27.28 -22.74
C GLU A 176 -6.67 28.50 -21.79
N HIS A 177 -7.36 28.45 -20.64
CA HIS A 177 -7.32 29.50 -19.64
C HIS A 177 -6.56 29.02 -18.38
N GLU A 178 -5.24 28.90 -18.50
CA GLU A 178 -4.29 28.64 -17.40
C GLU A 178 -4.57 27.40 -16.56
N PHE A 179 -5.14 26.35 -17.17
CA PHE A 179 -5.52 25.11 -16.50
C PHE A 179 -6.51 25.30 -15.35
N SER A 180 -7.36 26.30 -15.45
CA SER A 180 -8.35 26.62 -14.42
C SER A 180 -9.29 25.43 -14.14
N PRO A 181 -9.35 24.91 -12.90
CA PRO A 181 -10.21 23.79 -12.58
C PRO A 181 -11.65 24.27 -12.32
N HIS A 182 -12.61 23.59 -12.93
CA HIS A 182 -14.03 23.79 -12.68
C HIS A 182 -14.50 22.87 -11.57
N TYR A 183 -14.56 23.36 -10.33
CA TYR A 183 -15.04 22.59 -9.19
C TYR A 183 -16.56 22.60 -9.07
N VAL A 184 -17.14 21.43 -8.80
CA VAL A 184 -18.58 21.27 -8.54
C VAL A 184 -18.81 20.67 -7.16
N VAL A 185 -19.92 21.02 -6.53
CA VAL A 185 -20.31 20.43 -5.25
C VAL A 185 -20.57 18.92 -5.44
N ILE A 186 -19.95 18.11 -4.62
CA ILE A 186 -20.09 16.66 -4.65
C ILE A 186 -21.54 16.27 -4.34
N ARG A 187 -22.11 15.36 -5.14
CA ARG A 187 -23.48 14.85 -4.95
C ARG A 187 -23.70 14.36 -3.51
N GLY A 188 -24.70 14.91 -2.84
CA GLY A 188 -25.06 14.59 -1.46
C GLY A 188 -24.44 15.53 -0.42
N LYS A 189 -23.54 16.47 -0.79
CA LYS A 189 -22.92 17.44 0.12
C LYS A 189 -23.72 18.72 0.31
N ASN A 190 -24.71 19.02 -0.55
CA ASN A 190 -25.52 20.24 -0.46
C ASN A 190 -26.15 20.45 0.92
N LYS A 191 -26.67 19.40 1.57
CA LYS A 191 -27.21 19.47 2.92
C LYS A 191 -26.16 19.87 3.95
N ILE A 192 -24.98 19.25 3.90
CA ILE A 192 -23.87 19.53 4.81
C ILE A 192 -23.44 21.01 4.66
N ILE A 193 -23.27 21.49 3.43
CA ILE A 193 -22.91 22.88 3.15
C ILE A 193 -24.00 23.84 3.69
N ALA A 194 -25.27 23.54 3.47
CA ALA A 194 -26.38 24.36 3.98
C ALA A 194 -26.39 24.42 5.50
N ASP A 195 -26.16 23.29 6.19
CA ASP A 195 -26.07 23.20 7.62
C ASP A 195 -24.84 23.99 8.16
N LEU A 196 -23.70 23.91 7.48
CA LEU A 196 -22.49 24.67 7.81
C LEU A 196 -22.69 26.17 7.62
N ARG A 197 -23.27 26.61 6.50
CA ARG A 197 -23.61 28.05 6.29
C ARG A 197 -24.54 28.58 7.37
N LYS A 198 -25.56 27.81 7.77
CA LYS A 198 -26.49 28.18 8.85
C LYS A 198 -25.76 28.28 10.20
N ALA A 199 -24.81 27.39 10.48
CA ALA A 199 -24.01 27.45 11.71
C ALA A 199 -23.01 28.62 11.67
N ALA A 200 -22.32 28.83 10.55
CA ALA A 200 -21.37 29.92 10.36
C ALA A 200 -22.00 31.30 10.52
N LYS A 201 -23.25 31.49 10.04
CA LYS A 201 -24.00 32.75 10.20
C LYS A 201 -24.29 33.12 11.67
N LYS A 202 -24.27 32.13 12.58
CA LYS A 202 -24.52 32.31 13.99
C LYS A 202 -23.25 32.47 14.84
N ALA A 203 -22.12 32.13 14.26
CA ALA A 203 -20.82 32.15 14.94
C ALA A 203 -20.13 33.49 14.73
N ASP A 204 -19.38 33.96 15.72
CA ASP A 204 -18.56 35.16 15.63
C ASP A 204 -17.26 34.88 14.86
N VAL A 205 -16.79 33.65 14.92
CA VAL A 205 -15.60 33.18 14.22
C VAL A 205 -15.78 31.72 13.75
N VAL A 206 -15.26 31.42 12.58
CA VAL A 206 -15.25 30.07 12.03
C VAL A 206 -13.80 29.57 11.95
N TYR A 207 -13.52 28.48 12.66
CA TYR A 207 -12.25 27.79 12.63
C TYR A 207 -12.34 26.58 11.67
N LEU A 208 -11.54 26.60 10.62
CA LEU A 208 -11.41 25.45 9.70
C LEU A 208 -10.25 24.58 10.18
N ALA A 209 -10.59 23.38 10.65
CA ALA A 209 -9.67 22.45 11.30
C ALA A 209 -9.61 21.05 10.66
N PRO A 210 -9.65 20.90 9.31
CA PRO A 210 -9.21 19.66 8.66
C PRO A 210 -7.75 19.32 8.99
N ASP A 211 -7.31 18.14 8.53
CA ASP A 211 -5.96 17.64 8.77
C ASP A 211 -4.87 18.65 8.32
N PRO A 212 -3.66 18.61 8.92
CA PRO A 212 -2.61 19.61 8.65
C PRO A 212 -1.90 19.45 7.29
N ASP A 213 -2.23 18.40 6.51
CA ASP A 213 -1.64 18.17 5.18
C ASP A 213 -2.32 18.99 4.07
N ARG A 214 -1.74 18.94 2.85
CA ARG A 214 -2.27 19.67 1.68
C ARG A 214 -3.70 19.25 1.28
N GLU A 215 -4.12 18.01 1.58
CA GLU A 215 -5.50 17.55 1.36
C GLU A 215 -6.48 18.25 2.32
N GLY A 216 -6.10 18.38 3.59
CA GLY A 216 -6.88 19.11 4.58
C GLY A 216 -6.94 20.59 4.26
N GLU A 217 -5.88 21.19 3.72
CA GLU A 217 -5.88 22.58 3.27
C GLU A 217 -6.86 22.81 2.12
N ALA A 218 -6.91 21.88 1.14
CA ALA A 218 -7.89 21.96 0.06
C ALA A 218 -9.34 21.80 0.54
N ILE A 219 -9.58 20.94 1.55
CA ILE A 219 -10.91 20.85 2.20
C ILE A 219 -11.23 22.18 2.87
N ALA A 220 -10.31 22.78 3.62
CA ALA A 220 -10.49 24.05 4.29
C ALA A 220 -10.77 25.20 3.30
N TRP A 221 -10.01 25.25 2.20
CA TRP A 221 -10.20 26.24 1.15
C TRP A 221 -11.59 26.18 0.52
N HIS A 222 -12.00 24.98 0.07
CA HIS A 222 -13.34 24.79 -0.51
C HIS A 222 -14.47 25.08 0.49
N LEU A 223 -14.27 24.77 1.77
CA LEU A 223 -15.22 25.15 2.82
C LEU A 223 -15.29 26.67 2.99
N ALA A 224 -14.14 27.36 3.00
CA ALA A 224 -14.08 28.81 3.10
C ALA A 224 -14.83 29.48 1.96
N GLU A 225 -14.66 29.02 0.73
CA GLU A 225 -15.41 29.52 -0.43
C GLU A 225 -16.94 29.37 -0.24
N GLU A 226 -17.39 28.26 0.35
CA GLU A 226 -18.83 28.01 0.52
C GLU A 226 -19.47 28.76 1.70
N ILE A 227 -18.69 29.18 2.69
CA ILE A 227 -19.24 29.78 3.90
C ILE A 227 -18.88 31.27 4.09
N ARG A 228 -17.97 31.83 3.26
CA ARG A 228 -17.48 33.22 3.38
C ARG A 228 -18.60 34.27 3.34
N ASP A 229 -19.62 34.07 2.49
CA ASP A 229 -20.78 34.95 2.41
C ASP A 229 -21.64 34.92 3.68
N ALA A 230 -21.59 33.81 4.42
CA ALA A 230 -22.32 33.65 5.67
C ALA A 230 -21.55 34.23 6.87
N ASN A 231 -20.23 34.12 6.85
CA ASN A 231 -19.30 34.63 7.86
C ASN A 231 -17.91 34.86 7.27
N PRO A 232 -17.41 36.09 7.13
CA PRO A 232 -16.11 36.40 6.60
C PRO A 232 -14.95 36.13 7.57
N ASN A 233 -15.23 36.02 8.90
CA ASN A 233 -14.21 35.80 9.92
C ASN A 233 -13.85 34.33 10.00
N ILE A 234 -13.03 33.89 9.05
CA ILE A 234 -12.58 32.49 8.88
C ILE A 234 -11.11 32.41 9.22
N LYS A 235 -10.74 31.45 10.06
CA LYS A 235 -9.34 31.14 10.43
C LYS A 235 -9.04 29.67 10.24
N ARG A 236 -7.80 29.35 9.97
CA ARG A 236 -7.26 28.00 9.90
C ARG A 236 -6.74 27.54 11.26
N VAL A 237 -7.01 26.30 11.65
CA VAL A 237 -6.48 25.70 12.88
C VAL A 237 -5.89 24.32 12.55
N LEU A 238 -4.66 24.08 12.97
CA LEU A 238 -3.90 22.85 12.68
C LEU A 238 -3.75 22.01 13.96
N PHE A 239 -4.22 20.77 13.94
CA PHE A 239 -4.07 19.83 15.06
C PHE A 239 -3.04 18.75 14.71
N ASN A 240 -1.84 18.85 15.29
CA ASN A 240 -0.84 17.79 15.20
C ASN A 240 -1.19 16.60 16.12
N GLU A 241 -1.93 16.86 17.19
CA GLU A 241 -2.49 15.85 18.11
C GLU A 241 -3.88 16.27 18.60
N ILE A 242 -4.77 15.31 18.78
CA ILE A 242 -6.13 15.57 19.26
C ILE A 242 -6.20 15.31 20.77
N THR A 243 -5.52 16.17 21.50
CA THR A 243 -5.50 16.22 22.97
C THR A 243 -6.10 17.54 23.45
N LYS A 244 -6.47 17.62 24.77
CA LYS A 244 -6.94 18.88 25.36
C LYS A 244 -5.91 19.99 25.18
N ARG A 245 -4.63 19.69 25.42
CA ARG A 245 -3.52 20.64 25.27
C ARG A 245 -3.38 21.10 23.82
N GLY A 246 -3.20 20.15 22.87
CA GLY A 246 -3.00 20.47 21.45
C GLY A 246 -4.15 21.27 20.85
N ILE A 247 -5.40 20.93 21.20
CA ILE A 247 -6.58 21.66 20.74
C ILE A 247 -6.61 23.09 21.32
N THR A 248 -6.36 23.27 22.62
CA THR A 248 -6.38 24.59 23.27
C THR A 248 -5.29 25.49 22.70
N GLU A 249 -4.08 24.95 22.50
CA GLU A 249 -2.95 25.67 21.92
C GLU A 249 -3.21 26.06 20.46
N ALA A 250 -3.73 25.16 19.65
CA ALA A 250 -4.01 25.41 18.24
C ALA A 250 -5.12 26.49 18.07
N ILE A 251 -6.16 26.46 18.91
CA ILE A 251 -7.23 27.49 18.87
C ILE A 251 -6.73 28.85 19.38
N ALA A 252 -5.77 28.83 20.29
CA ALA A 252 -5.16 30.09 20.78
C ALA A 252 -4.23 30.73 19.70
N ASN A 253 -3.73 29.93 18.75
CA ASN A 253 -2.81 30.37 17.71
C ASN A 253 -3.35 30.03 16.32
N PRO A 254 -4.50 30.57 15.89
CA PRO A 254 -5.04 30.30 14.57
C PRO A 254 -4.20 30.98 13.49
N THR A 255 -4.15 30.34 12.32
CA THR A 255 -3.45 30.86 11.14
C THR A 255 -4.43 31.27 10.04
N GLU A 256 -3.93 31.85 8.98
CA GLU A 256 -4.67 32.04 7.74
C GLU A 256 -4.63 30.75 6.90
N LEU A 257 -5.48 30.67 5.89
CA LEU A 257 -5.46 29.62 4.88
C LEU A 257 -4.17 29.74 4.04
N ASP A 258 -3.50 28.61 3.84
CA ASP A 258 -2.25 28.54 3.07
C ASP A 258 -2.53 28.34 1.58
N ARG A 259 -2.30 29.40 0.80
CA ARG A 259 -2.51 29.39 -0.64
C ARG A 259 -1.57 28.42 -1.34
N SER A 260 -0.31 28.32 -0.92
CA SER A 260 0.71 27.47 -1.58
C SER A 260 0.38 25.99 -1.41
N LYS A 261 -0.07 25.59 -0.21
CA LYS A 261 -0.55 24.20 0.03
C LYS A 261 -1.77 23.86 -0.80
N PHE A 262 -2.71 24.80 -0.91
CA PHE A 262 -3.88 24.63 -1.76
C PHE A 262 -3.49 24.48 -3.23
N ASP A 263 -2.63 25.35 -3.75
CA ASP A 263 -2.16 25.32 -5.13
C ASP A 263 -1.38 24.04 -5.45
N ALA A 264 -0.59 23.52 -4.51
CA ALA A 264 0.11 22.24 -4.66
C ALA A 264 -0.87 21.05 -4.77
N GLN A 265 -1.91 21.02 -3.93
CA GLN A 265 -2.96 20.00 -3.99
C GLN A 265 -3.78 20.13 -5.28
N GLN A 266 -4.15 21.34 -5.66
CA GLN A 266 -4.88 21.63 -6.91
C GLN A 266 -4.09 21.19 -8.13
N THR A 267 -2.79 21.52 -8.17
CA THR A 267 -1.88 21.10 -9.24
C THR A 267 -1.82 19.59 -9.37
N ARG A 268 -1.64 18.89 -8.24
CA ARG A 268 -1.69 17.42 -8.21
C ARG A 268 -3.01 16.90 -8.77
N ARG A 269 -4.13 17.48 -8.33
CA ARG A 269 -5.47 17.06 -8.77
C ARG A 269 -5.68 17.27 -10.27
N VAL A 270 -5.20 18.40 -10.81
CA VAL A 270 -5.24 18.71 -12.25
C VAL A 270 -4.35 17.75 -13.04
N LEU A 271 -3.11 17.51 -12.62
CA LEU A 271 -2.19 16.55 -13.26
C LEU A 271 -2.81 15.14 -13.32
N ASP A 272 -3.31 14.63 -12.20
CA ASP A 272 -3.91 13.30 -12.14
C ASP A 272 -5.18 13.22 -13.00
N ARG A 273 -5.93 14.33 -13.12
CA ARG A 273 -7.09 14.44 -14.00
C ARG A 273 -6.67 14.42 -15.48
N LEU A 274 -5.68 15.21 -15.88
CA LEU A 274 -5.18 15.27 -17.25
C LEU A 274 -4.68 13.89 -17.70
N VAL A 275 -3.82 13.26 -16.92
CA VAL A 275 -3.26 11.93 -17.24
C VAL A 275 -4.37 10.87 -17.27
N GLY A 276 -5.18 10.80 -16.22
CA GLY A 276 -6.19 9.76 -16.08
C GLY A 276 -7.29 9.82 -17.13
N TYR A 277 -7.76 11.01 -17.46
CA TYR A 277 -8.88 11.22 -18.40
C TYR A 277 -8.46 11.19 -19.87
N GLN A 278 -7.18 11.46 -20.19
CA GLN A 278 -6.73 11.40 -21.57
C GLN A 278 -6.14 10.03 -21.94
N ILE A 279 -5.42 9.36 -21.03
CA ILE A 279 -4.85 8.02 -21.32
C ILE A 279 -5.88 6.90 -21.15
N SER A 280 -6.71 6.92 -20.10
CA SER A 280 -7.62 5.80 -19.83
C SER A 280 -8.58 5.48 -20.97
N PRO A 281 -9.19 6.45 -21.70
CA PRO A 281 -10.01 6.16 -22.86
C PRO A 281 -9.26 5.46 -24.00
N ILE A 282 -7.96 5.78 -24.19
CA ILE A 282 -7.12 5.10 -25.19
C ILE A 282 -6.99 3.62 -24.82
N LEU A 283 -6.69 3.32 -23.56
CA LEU A 283 -6.65 1.94 -23.06
C LEU A 283 -8.00 1.22 -23.21
N TRP A 284 -9.12 1.94 -23.04
CA TRP A 284 -10.45 1.33 -23.26
C TRP A 284 -10.70 0.94 -24.70
N ASN A 285 -10.21 1.72 -25.63
CA ASN A 285 -10.33 1.44 -27.06
C ASN A 285 -9.37 0.34 -27.50
N LYS A 286 -8.13 0.35 -27.01
CA LYS A 286 -7.05 -0.53 -27.46
C LYS A 286 -6.97 -1.86 -26.70
N VAL A 287 -7.46 -1.94 -25.44
CA VAL A 287 -7.38 -3.15 -24.60
C VAL A 287 -8.74 -3.55 -24.07
N LYS A 288 -9.25 -2.85 -23.01
CA LYS A 288 -10.48 -3.24 -22.31
C LYS A 288 -11.10 -2.04 -21.58
N ARG A 289 -12.43 -1.92 -21.62
CA ARG A 289 -13.16 -0.89 -20.87
C ARG A 289 -12.99 -1.07 -19.36
N GLY A 290 -12.78 0.05 -18.64
CA GLY A 290 -12.65 0.08 -17.18
C GLY A 290 -11.20 0.07 -16.69
N LEU A 291 -10.21 0.01 -17.58
CA LEU A 291 -8.81 0.23 -17.24
C LEU A 291 -8.55 1.69 -16.87
N SER A 292 -7.54 1.96 -16.09
CA SER A 292 -7.11 3.32 -15.77
C SER A 292 -5.60 3.42 -15.81
N ALA A 293 -5.10 4.49 -16.39
CA ALA A 293 -3.72 4.93 -16.21
C ALA A 293 -3.69 6.07 -15.20
N GLY A 294 -2.62 6.15 -14.43
CA GLY A 294 -2.39 7.25 -13.51
C GLY A 294 -0.90 7.44 -13.32
N ARG A 295 -0.49 8.68 -13.13
CA ARG A 295 0.91 9.10 -13.10
C ARG A 295 1.76 8.24 -12.15
N VAL A 296 1.32 8.06 -10.90
CA VAL A 296 2.09 7.31 -9.90
C VAL A 296 1.76 5.81 -9.91
N GLN A 297 0.48 5.45 -10.08
CA GLN A 297 0.08 4.04 -10.09
C GLN A 297 0.69 3.23 -11.25
N SER A 298 0.86 3.86 -12.42
CA SER A 298 1.43 3.17 -13.59
C SER A 298 2.93 2.89 -13.38
N VAL A 299 3.64 3.78 -12.70
CA VAL A 299 5.04 3.55 -12.32
C VAL A 299 5.16 2.43 -11.29
N ALA A 300 4.25 2.35 -10.31
CA ALA A 300 4.25 1.24 -9.35
C ALA A 300 4.00 -0.12 -10.03
N VAL A 301 3.12 -0.18 -11.05
CA VAL A 301 2.94 -1.39 -11.87
C VAL A 301 4.22 -1.70 -12.65
N ARG A 302 4.88 -0.69 -13.22
CA ARG A 302 6.15 -0.85 -13.94
C ARG A 302 7.22 -1.47 -13.05
N LEU A 303 7.43 -0.97 -11.83
CA LEU A 303 8.41 -1.53 -10.90
C LEU A 303 8.17 -3.03 -10.65
N VAL A 304 6.90 -3.45 -10.49
CA VAL A 304 6.57 -4.87 -10.29
C VAL A 304 6.82 -5.69 -11.56
N VAL A 305 6.52 -5.15 -12.75
CA VAL A 305 6.77 -5.82 -14.05
C VAL A 305 8.25 -5.91 -14.35
N ASP A 306 9.01 -4.83 -14.11
CA ASP A 306 10.45 -4.80 -14.33
C ASP A 306 11.15 -5.81 -13.40
N ARG A 307 10.74 -5.91 -12.13
CA ARG A 307 11.21 -6.92 -11.18
C ARG A 307 10.93 -8.35 -11.65
N GLU A 308 9.75 -8.63 -12.18
CA GLU A 308 9.42 -9.95 -12.73
C GLU A 308 10.27 -10.27 -13.98
N SER A 309 10.58 -9.25 -14.79
CA SER A 309 11.47 -9.39 -15.94
C SER A 309 12.91 -9.70 -15.50
N GLU A 310 13.39 -9.03 -14.43
CA GLU A 310 14.70 -9.31 -13.83
C GLU A 310 14.77 -10.75 -13.32
N ILE A 311 13.74 -11.23 -12.63
CA ILE A 311 13.67 -12.61 -12.11
C ILE A 311 13.67 -13.62 -13.26
N THR A 312 12.88 -13.36 -14.30
CA THR A 312 12.77 -14.28 -15.46
C THR A 312 14.06 -14.33 -16.28
N ALA A 313 14.76 -13.18 -16.41
CA ALA A 313 16.03 -13.11 -17.13
C ALA A 313 17.24 -13.58 -16.30
N PHE A 314 17.05 -13.79 -14.99
CA PHE A 314 18.12 -14.14 -14.07
C PHE A 314 18.68 -15.53 -14.41
N LYS A 315 20.01 -15.62 -14.42
CA LYS A 315 20.74 -16.87 -14.54
C LYS A 315 21.47 -17.13 -13.26
N ALA A 316 21.15 -18.25 -12.62
CA ALA A 316 21.86 -18.67 -11.43
C ALA A 316 23.32 -18.96 -11.78
N GLU A 317 24.25 -18.39 -11.04
CA GLU A 317 25.68 -18.60 -11.17
C GLU A 317 26.18 -19.32 -9.94
N GLU A 318 26.94 -20.39 -10.18
CA GLU A 318 27.53 -21.21 -9.15
C GLU A 318 28.68 -20.46 -8.46
N TYR A 319 28.73 -20.56 -7.14
CA TYR A 319 29.87 -20.15 -6.34
C TYR A 319 30.01 -21.08 -5.13
N TRP A 320 31.21 -21.13 -4.56
CA TRP A 320 31.50 -21.99 -3.43
C TRP A 320 31.99 -21.17 -2.24
N THR A 321 31.69 -21.65 -1.03
CA THR A 321 32.26 -21.15 0.22
C THR A 321 33.11 -22.26 0.87
N VAL A 322 34.13 -21.86 1.61
CA VAL A 322 34.95 -22.78 2.37
C VAL A 322 34.90 -22.42 3.84
N GLU A 323 34.51 -23.36 4.65
CA GLU A 323 34.41 -23.23 6.09
C GLU A 323 35.17 -24.34 6.79
N ALA A 324 35.91 -24.02 7.87
CA ALA A 324 36.60 -24.99 8.71
C ALA A 324 36.03 -24.92 10.13
N GLU A 325 35.45 -25.99 10.63
CA GLU A 325 35.11 -26.11 12.05
C GLU A 325 36.37 -26.40 12.86
N VAL A 326 36.74 -25.46 13.73
CA VAL A 326 37.99 -25.54 14.47
C VAL A 326 37.81 -25.48 15.98
N GLU A 327 38.79 -25.98 16.70
CA GLU A 327 38.88 -25.93 18.14
C GLU A 327 40.31 -25.51 18.56
N ALA A 328 40.40 -24.64 19.58
CA ALA A 328 41.72 -24.23 20.07
C ALA A 328 42.48 -25.41 20.69
N LEU A 329 43.82 -25.45 20.52
CA LEU A 329 44.71 -26.42 21.15
C LEU A 329 45.39 -25.76 22.36
N ASP A 330 45.40 -26.47 23.50
CA ASP A 330 46.17 -26.13 24.69
C ASP A 330 47.00 -27.34 25.10
N ASN A 331 48.32 -27.22 25.06
CA ASN A 331 49.28 -28.30 25.33
C ASN A 331 48.96 -29.62 24.55
N GLY A 332 48.51 -29.46 23.28
CA GLY A 332 48.17 -30.58 22.40
C GLY A 332 46.78 -31.21 22.64
N LYS A 333 45.98 -30.67 23.57
CA LYS A 333 44.60 -31.07 23.81
C LYS A 333 43.64 -30.00 23.27
N THR A 334 42.52 -30.44 22.70
CA THR A 334 41.48 -29.55 22.21
C THR A 334 40.76 -28.87 23.38
N ARG A 335 40.43 -27.57 23.21
CA ARG A 335 39.74 -26.73 24.18
C ARG A 335 38.42 -26.18 23.60
N PRO A 336 37.27 -26.66 24.07
CA PRO A 336 35.93 -26.17 23.56
C PRO A 336 35.73 -24.67 23.89
N PRO A 337 34.84 -23.97 23.21
CA PRO A 337 33.96 -24.49 22.19
C PRO A 337 34.57 -24.56 20.80
N ARG A 338 34.01 -25.40 19.92
CA ARG A 338 34.26 -25.33 18.48
C ARG A 338 33.68 -24.07 17.89
N PHE A 339 34.27 -23.58 16.81
CA PHE A 339 33.77 -22.40 16.11
C PHE A 339 34.10 -22.46 14.61
N PRO A 340 33.30 -21.86 13.73
CA PRO A 340 33.54 -21.85 12.30
C PRO A 340 34.54 -20.75 11.90
N LEU A 341 35.50 -21.12 11.06
CA LEU A 341 36.41 -20.21 10.35
C LEU A 341 36.03 -20.19 8.89
N ARG A 342 35.58 -19.07 8.38
CA ARG A 342 35.20 -18.89 6.97
C ARG A 342 36.36 -18.29 6.17
N LEU A 343 36.56 -18.81 4.96
CA LEU A 343 37.51 -18.23 4.01
C LEU A 343 37.13 -16.78 3.71
N HIS A 344 38.08 -15.87 3.99
CA HIS A 344 37.87 -14.44 3.80
C HIS A 344 38.65 -13.88 2.62
N LYS A 345 39.93 -14.30 2.46
CA LYS A 345 40.75 -13.88 1.33
C LYS A 345 41.62 -15.05 0.81
N VAL A 346 41.89 -14.97 -0.50
CA VAL A 346 42.85 -15.83 -1.21
C VAL A 346 43.84 -14.89 -1.88
N ASP A 347 45.12 -15.12 -1.62
CA ASP A 347 46.24 -14.29 -2.10
C ASP A 347 46.05 -12.80 -1.84
N GLY A 348 45.49 -12.48 -0.66
CA GLY A 348 45.23 -11.11 -0.20
C GLY A 348 43.96 -10.45 -0.76
N GLN A 349 43.27 -11.09 -1.68
CA GLN A 349 42.03 -10.59 -2.28
C GLN A 349 40.80 -11.37 -1.81
N ARG A 350 39.68 -10.69 -1.63
CA ARG A 350 38.39 -11.32 -1.34
C ARG A 350 37.81 -11.87 -2.64
N PRO A 351 37.62 -13.19 -2.79
CA PRO A 351 37.00 -13.73 -3.98
C PRO A 351 35.55 -13.29 -4.05
N GLU A 352 35.12 -12.71 -5.18
CA GLU A 352 33.71 -12.40 -5.40
C GLU A 352 32.89 -13.69 -5.61
N ARG A 353 33.46 -14.62 -6.37
CA ARG A 353 32.89 -15.95 -6.63
C ARG A 353 34.02 -16.95 -6.67
N LEU A 354 34.00 -17.92 -5.76
CA LEU A 354 35.02 -18.96 -5.72
C LEU A 354 34.55 -20.14 -6.58
N PRO A 355 35.32 -20.55 -7.62
CA PRO A 355 35.01 -21.77 -8.39
C PRO A 355 35.12 -23.04 -7.56
N GLY A 356 34.33 -24.07 -7.89
CA GLY A 356 34.33 -25.33 -7.14
C GLY A 356 35.68 -26.05 -7.12
N THR A 357 36.42 -26.02 -8.23
CA THR A 357 37.79 -26.57 -8.29
C THR A 357 38.75 -25.92 -7.29
N ASP A 358 38.66 -24.58 -7.18
CA ASP A 358 39.48 -23.78 -6.26
C ASP A 358 39.05 -24.02 -4.80
N ALA A 359 37.74 -24.07 -4.56
CA ALA A 359 37.19 -24.33 -3.23
C ALA A 359 37.61 -25.71 -2.71
N GLN A 360 37.55 -26.73 -3.54
CA GLN A 360 37.99 -28.10 -3.19
C GLN A 360 39.51 -28.17 -2.94
N ALA A 361 40.31 -27.51 -3.79
CA ALA A 361 41.74 -27.40 -3.61
C ALA A 361 42.14 -26.67 -2.32
N ILE A 362 41.46 -25.56 -2.03
CA ILE A 362 41.63 -24.79 -0.77
C ILE A 362 41.23 -25.65 0.44
N ALA A 363 40.09 -26.35 0.38
CA ALA A 363 39.67 -27.23 1.46
C ALA A 363 40.68 -28.38 1.69
N ALA A 364 41.25 -28.94 0.62
CA ALA A 364 42.30 -29.94 0.72
C ALA A 364 43.63 -29.39 1.31
N GLN A 365 43.97 -28.15 0.99
CA GLN A 365 45.10 -27.42 1.60
C GLN A 365 44.84 -27.18 3.10
N LEU A 366 43.69 -26.72 3.49
CA LEU A 366 43.32 -26.41 4.88
C LEU A 366 43.31 -27.67 5.78
N ARG A 367 42.93 -28.82 5.25
CA ARG A 367 42.95 -30.10 6.00
C ARG A 367 44.38 -30.54 6.40
N LYS A 368 45.38 -30.06 5.69
CA LYS A 368 46.79 -30.43 5.90
C LYS A 368 47.62 -29.36 6.56
N ALA A 369 47.19 -28.10 6.42
CA ALA A 369 47.95 -26.96 6.88
C ALA A 369 47.81 -26.76 8.40
N PRO A 370 48.87 -26.34 9.11
CA PRO A 370 48.78 -25.92 10.50
C PRO A 370 48.00 -24.60 10.56
N LEU A 371 46.91 -24.61 11.30
CA LEU A 371 46.10 -23.40 11.52
C LEU A 371 46.63 -22.66 12.78
N LYS A 372 47.08 -21.43 12.63
CA LYS A 372 47.52 -20.58 13.73
C LYS A 372 46.81 -19.25 13.69
N VAL A 373 46.40 -18.78 14.88
CA VAL A 373 45.78 -17.47 15.04
C VAL A 373 46.79 -16.40 14.68
N SER A 374 46.54 -15.64 13.61
CA SER A 374 47.38 -14.52 13.17
C SER A 374 47.00 -13.20 13.81
N GLN A 375 45.71 -12.99 14.08
CA GLN A 375 45.18 -11.77 14.65
C GLN A 375 43.92 -12.04 15.48
N VAL A 376 43.81 -11.35 16.61
CA VAL A 376 42.59 -11.27 17.43
C VAL A 376 42.25 -9.81 17.62
N GLU A 377 41.13 -9.39 17.06
CA GLU A 377 40.65 -8.02 17.17
C GLU A 377 39.40 -7.99 18.04
N LYS A 378 39.43 -7.18 19.09
CA LYS A 378 38.28 -6.92 19.96
C LYS A 378 37.83 -5.48 19.78
N LYS A 379 36.57 -5.30 19.39
CA LYS A 379 35.97 -3.97 19.15
C LYS A 379 34.63 -3.84 19.87
N GLU A 380 34.37 -2.65 20.38
CA GLU A 380 33.02 -2.28 20.79
C GLU A 380 32.19 -1.86 19.56
N ARG A 381 31.13 -2.61 19.29
CA ARG A 381 30.14 -2.28 18.24
C ARG A 381 28.92 -1.68 18.91
N ARG A 382 28.53 -0.49 18.47
CA ARG A 382 27.35 0.20 18.93
C ARG A 382 26.26 0.15 17.86
N LYS A 383 25.10 -0.43 18.22
CA LYS A 383 23.88 -0.38 17.39
C LYS A 383 23.03 0.78 17.87
N MET A 384 22.89 1.80 17.02
CA MET A 384 22.18 3.03 17.37
C MET A 384 20.66 2.82 17.32
N PRO A 385 19.87 3.49 18.19
CA PRO A 385 18.44 3.47 18.10
C PRO A 385 17.94 4.14 16.81
N LEU A 386 16.86 3.61 16.29
CA LEU A 386 16.24 4.11 15.07
C LEU A 386 15.30 5.28 15.36
N ALA A 387 15.12 6.18 14.39
CA ALA A 387 14.20 7.31 14.49
C ALA A 387 12.76 6.88 14.80
N PRO A 388 11.93 7.71 15.44
CA PRO A 388 10.51 7.46 15.55
C PRO A 388 9.87 7.32 14.17
N PHE A 389 8.69 6.74 14.10
CA PHE A 389 8.07 6.43 12.82
C PHE A 389 7.72 7.67 12.00
N ILE A 390 8.03 7.59 10.72
CA ILE A 390 7.38 8.31 9.63
C ILE A 390 6.38 7.36 8.96
N THR A 391 5.50 7.87 8.10
CA THR A 391 4.43 7.07 7.48
C THR A 391 4.93 5.83 6.75
N SER A 392 5.95 5.97 5.92
CA SER A 392 6.52 4.85 5.15
C SER A 392 7.11 3.77 6.05
N LYS A 393 7.85 4.14 7.09
CA LYS A 393 8.44 3.20 8.03
C LYS A 393 7.40 2.51 8.90
N LEU A 394 6.33 3.21 9.29
CA LEU A 394 5.21 2.59 9.99
C LEU A 394 4.50 1.55 9.12
N GLN A 395 4.28 1.85 7.84
CA GLN A 395 3.67 0.90 6.90
C GLN A 395 4.56 -0.34 6.69
N GLN A 396 5.87 -0.15 6.53
CA GLN A 396 6.85 -1.23 6.37
C GLN A 396 6.86 -2.16 7.60
N GLU A 397 7.02 -1.60 8.80
CA GLU A 397 7.07 -2.39 10.03
C GLU A 397 5.73 -3.05 10.40
N ALA A 398 4.61 -2.37 10.15
CA ALA A 398 3.30 -2.96 10.35
C ALA A 398 3.04 -4.12 9.36
N ALA A 399 3.58 -4.05 8.13
CA ALA A 399 3.49 -5.15 7.18
C ALA A 399 4.34 -6.35 7.64
N ARG A 400 5.57 -6.12 8.11
CA ARG A 400 6.48 -7.18 8.58
C ARG A 400 5.99 -7.84 9.88
N LYS A 401 5.74 -7.04 10.92
CA LYS A 401 5.44 -7.54 12.28
C LYS A 401 3.97 -7.89 12.50
N LEU A 402 3.04 -7.17 11.88
CA LEU A 402 1.62 -7.31 12.13
C LEU A 402 0.87 -7.92 10.93
N ARG A 403 1.54 -8.15 9.81
CA ARG A 403 0.94 -8.60 8.55
C ARG A 403 -0.22 -7.69 8.10
N PHE A 404 -0.11 -6.38 8.39
CA PHE A 404 -1.08 -5.39 7.96
C PHE A 404 -0.74 -4.90 6.55
N THR A 405 -1.77 -4.73 5.71
CA THR A 405 -1.59 -3.98 4.46
C THR A 405 -1.41 -2.50 4.76
N ALA A 406 -0.75 -1.75 3.88
CA ALA A 406 -0.58 -0.30 4.01
C ALA A 406 -1.93 0.40 4.23
N LYS A 407 -2.97 0.00 3.49
CA LYS A 407 -4.35 0.51 3.66
C LYS A 407 -4.92 0.23 5.05
N ARG A 408 -4.70 -0.98 5.60
CA ARG A 408 -5.16 -1.34 6.95
C ARG A 408 -4.40 -0.54 8.00
N THR A 409 -3.08 -0.42 7.87
CA THR A 409 -2.22 0.36 8.76
C THR A 409 -2.70 1.79 8.87
N MET A 410 -2.90 2.47 7.71
CA MET A 410 -3.37 3.86 7.71
C MET A 410 -4.80 4.00 8.25
N GLY A 411 -5.70 3.06 7.97
CA GLY A 411 -7.04 3.08 8.53
C GLY A 411 -7.09 2.89 10.06
N VAL A 412 -6.16 2.11 10.62
CA VAL A 412 -6.00 1.95 12.08
C VAL A 412 -5.35 3.20 12.69
N ALA A 413 -4.28 3.71 12.07
CA ALA A 413 -3.59 4.92 12.52
C ALA A 413 -4.54 6.14 12.54
N GLN A 414 -5.41 6.29 11.52
CA GLN A 414 -6.41 7.35 11.48
C GLN A 414 -7.35 7.29 12.71
N ARG A 415 -7.79 6.08 13.10
CA ARG A 415 -8.63 5.92 14.30
C ARG A 415 -7.88 6.25 15.59
N LEU A 416 -6.62 5.83 15.70
CA LEU A 416 -5.76 6.18 16.85
C LEU A 416 -5.54 7.70 16.98
N TYR A 417 -5.43 8.41 15.85
CA TYR A 417 -5.31 9.87 15.82
C TYR A 417 -6.63 10.57 16.15
N GLU A 418 -7.74 10.21 15.47
CA GLU A 418 -9.03 10.88 15.62
C GLU A 418 -9.68 10.68 16.99
N GLY A 419 -9.37 9.59 17.65
CA GLY A 419 -9.82 9.26 19.00
C GLY A 419 -10.42 7.88 19.14
N VAL A 420 -9.99 7.21 20.20
CA VAL A 420 -10.43 5.86 20.60
C VAL A 420 -11.15 5.98 21.94
N GLU A 421 -12.23 5.23 22.13
CA GLU A 421 -12.99 5.20 23.37
C GLU A 421 -12.21 4.47 24.47
N LEU A 422 -11.83 5.18 25.51
CA LEU A 422 -11.07 4.66 26.66
C LEU A 422 -11.90 4.68 27.96
N GLY A 423 -13.10 4.14 27.90
CA GLY A 423 -13.97 4.01 29.06
C GLY A 423 -14.34 5.39 29.65
N GLU A 424 -14.03 5.63 30.93
CA GLU A 424 -14.36 6.89 31.62
C GLU A 424 -13.63 8.11 31.04
N GLU A 425 -12.47 7.93 30.42
CA GLU A 425 -11.79 9.01 29.72
C GLU A 425 -12.49 9.40 28.40
N GLY A 426 -13.42 8.56 27.91
CA GLY A 426 -14.13 8.72 26.64
C GLY A 426 -13.16 8.76 25.44
N LEU A 427 -13.51 9.46 24.37
CA LEU A 427 -12.69 9.56 23.16
C LEU A 427 -11.36 10.30 23.42
N VAL A 428 -10.24 9.65 23.08
CA VAL A 428 -8.87 10.16 23.23
C VAL A 428 -8.07 9.89 21.97
N GLY A 429 -7.42 10.92 21.41
CA GLY A 429 -6.39 10.77 20.37
C GLY A 429 -5.11 10.22 20.96
N LEU A 430 -4.71 9.02 20.55
CA LEU A 430 -3.57 8.29 21.13
C LEU A 430 -2.24 8.54 20.44
N ILE A 431 -2.26 9.00 19.20
CA ILE A 431 -1.04 9.27 18.41
C ILE A 431 -1.11 10.66 17.77
N THR A 432 0.05 11.19 17.41
CA THR A 432 0.19 12.36 16.56
C THR A 432 -0.29 12.06 15.13
N TYR A 433 -0.39 13.08 14.30
CA TYR A 433 -0.83 12.97 12.92
C TYR A 433 0.03 11.96 12.15
N MET A 434 -0.60 10.98 11.52
CA MET A 434 0.07 9.80 10.97
C MET A 434 0.57 9.93 9.52
N ARG A 435 0.25 11.03 8.83
CA ARG A 435 0.80 11.31 7.49
C ARG A 435 1.91 12.33 7.61
N THR A 436 3.12 11.86 7.82
CA THR A 436 4.31 12.67 8.04
C THR A 436 5.55 11.98 7.51
N ASP A 437 6.48 12.74 7.03
CA ASP A 437 7.86 12.36 6.69
C ASP A 437 8.88 12.94 7.67
N SER A 438 8.41 13.69 8.67
CA SER A 438 9.23 14.28 9.72
C SER A 438 9.55 13.28 10.83
N THR A 439 10.79 13.31 11.29
CA THR A 439 11.26 12.56 12.49
C THR A 439 11.39 13.46 13.72
N ARG A 440 10.92 14.72 13.63
CA ARG A 440 10.99 15.72 14.71
C ARG A 440 10.09 15.29 15.88
N ILE A 441 10.55 15.57 17.08
CA ILE A 441 9.81 15.36 18.34
C ILE A 441 9.73 16.70 19.06
N SER A 442 8.58 17.06 19.59
CA SER A 442 8.43 18.28 20.43
C SER A 442 9.23 18.18 21.73
N ALA A 443 9.64 19.33 22.25
CA ALA A 443 10.44 19.40 23.49
C ALA A 443 9.73 18.78 24.70
N ASP A 444 8.40 18.99 24.79
CA ASP A 444 7.60 18.42 25.87
C ASP A 444 7.54 16.90 25.78
N ALA A 445 7.33 16.33 24.58
CA ALA A 445 7.32 14.89 24.37
C ALA A 445 8.71 14.25 24.64
N LEU A 446 9.80 14.94 24.29
CA LEU A 446 11.15 14.52 24.65
C LEU A 446 11.34 14.44 26.16
N THR A 447 10.90 15.47 26.89
CA THR A 447 11.00 15.50 28.35
C THR A 447 10.18 14.38 28.99
N GLU A 448 8.96 14.17 28.51
CA GLU A 448 8.03 13.16 29.03
C GLU A 448 8.55 11.73 28.78
N VAL A 449 9.00 11.42 27.55
CA VAL A 449 9.51 10.07 27.23
C VAL A 449 10.81 9.76 27.96
N ARG A 450 11.72 10.72 28.13
CA ARG A 450 12.95 10.54 28.87
C ARG A 450 12.70 10.27 30.36
N GLY A 451 11.75 11.01 30.97
CA GLY A 451 11.31 10.72 32.34
C GLY A 451 10.66 9.33 32.47
N TYR A 452 9.87 8.91 31.51
CA TYR A 452 9.33 7.55 31.46
C TYR A 452 10.40 6.48 31.37
N ILE A 453 11.41 6.68 30.49
CA ILE A 453 12.53 5.72 30.35
C ILE A 453 13.33 5.63 31.67
N GLU A 454 13.63 6.77 32.31
CA GLU A 454 14.34 6.80 33.59
C GLU A 454 13.56 6.03 34.68
N GLN A 455 12.26 6.24 34.76
CA GLN A 455 11.40 5.57 35.74
C GLN A 455 11.26 4.07 35.48
N ARG A 456 11.13 3.66 34.22
CA ARG A 456 10.76 2.27 33.84
C ARG A 456 11.98 1.36 33.63
N TYR A 457 13.05 1.91 33.07
CA TYR A 457 14.25 1.16 32.64
C TYR A 457 15.54 1.59 33.40
N GLY A 458 15.43 2.57 34.27
CA GLY A 458 16.56 3.12 35.03
C GLY A 458 17.30 4.25 34.31
N LYS A 459 18.00 5.07 35.11
CA LYS A 459 18.75 6.25 34.64
C LYS A 459 19.82 5.89 33.59
N ASP A 460 20.42 4.72 33.72
CA ASP A 460 21.48 4.23 32.82
C ASP A 460 20.97 3.93 31.42
N SER A 461 19.65 3.81 31.20
CA SER A 461 19.03 3.59 29.89
C SER A 461 18.80 4.88 29.11
N VAL A 462 18.93 6.05 29.73
CA VAL A 462 18.72 7.37 29.13
C VAL A 462 20.07 7.98 28.72
N PRO A 463 20.25 8.41 27.45
CA PRO A 463 21.43 9.19 27.07
C PRO A 463 21.45 10.54 27.79
N ASP A 464 22.63 11.12 28.01
CA ASP A 464 22.75 12.41 28.69
C ASP A 464 22.00 13.53 27.95
N GLU A 465 22.11 13.55 26.62
CA GLU A 465 21.37 14.47 25.75
C GLU A 465 20.24 13.77 24.99
N PRO A 466 19.17 14.49 24.62
CA PRO A 466 18.12 13.96 23.75
C PRO A 466 18.69 13.52 22.40
N VAL A 467 18.25 12.36 21.92
CA VAL A 467 18.62 11.87 20.59
C VAL A 467 17.87 12.67 19.52
N VAL A 468 18.59 13.44 18.72
CA VAL A 468 18.04 14.23 17.62
C VAL A 468 18.33 13.54 16.29
N TYR A 469 17.29 13.24 15.54
CA TYR A 469 17.38 12.64 14.22
C TYR A 469 17.38 13.73 13.14
N LYS A 470 18.46 13.79 12.37
CA LYS A 470 18.54 14.71 11.23
C LYS A 470 17.95 14.03 9.99
N SER A 471 17.13 14.75 9.24
CA SER A 471 16.71 14.33 7.90
C SER A 471 17.96 14.15 7.00
N LYS A 472 17.94 13.18 6.09
CA LYS A 472 19.04 12.95 5.14
C LYS A 472 19.32 14.24 4.37
N LYS A 473 20.60 14.64 4.27
CA LYS A 473 21.03 15.74 3.39
C LYS A 473 20.59 15.43 1.96
N GLY A 474 19.73 16.29 1.40
CA GLY A 474 19.16 16.10 0.07
C GLY A 474 17.65 15.80 0.06
N SER A 475 17.02 15.51 1.20
CA SER A 475 15.59 15.62 1.34
C SER A 475 15.24 17.10 1.31
N VAL A 476 14.95 17.59 0.13
CA VAL A 476 14.35 18.91 -0.08
C VAL A 476 12.99 18.83 0.57
N ASN A 477 12.77 19.71 1.56
CA ASN A 477 11.48 19.92 2.21
C ASN A 477 11.01 18.85 3.20
N VAL A 478 11.72 18.70 4.31
CA VAL A 478 11.06 18.26 5.55
C VAL A 478 10.19 19.42 6.00
N GLN A 479 8.87 19.24 5.95
CA GLN A 479 7.94 20.23 6.51
C GLN A 479 8.23 20.35 8.02
N ASP A 480 8.93 21.39 8.40
CA ASP A 480 9.33 21.64 9.80
C ASP A 480 8.14 21.75 10.77
N ALA A 481 6.94 21.94 10.23
CA ALA A 481 5.70 22.02 10.99
C ALA A 481 5.19 20.66 11.51
N HIS A 482 5.62 19.54 10.90
CA HIS A 482 5.13 18.21 11.27
C HIS A 482 6.02 17.54 12.33
N GLU A 483 5.40 16.68 13.13
CA GLU A 483 6.07 15.78 14.06
C GLU A 483 6.09 14.34 13.56
N ALA A 484 6.98 13.53 14.13
CA ALA A 484 6.98 12.09 13.97
C ALA A 484 5.71 11.44 14.54
N ILE A 485 5.39 10.24 14.08
CA ILE A 485 4.29 9.44 14.64
C ILE A 485 4.72 8.92 16.01
N ARG A 486 4.09 9.42 17.04
CA ARG A 486 4.36 9.11 18.44
C ARG A 486 3.09 9.03 19.29
N PRO A 487 3.12 8.43 20.47
CA PRO A 487 2.06 8.56 21.47
C PRO A 487 1.85 10.03 21.86
N THR A 488 0.61 10.41 22.16
CA THR A 488 0.25 11.76 22.61
C THR A 488 0.58 12.04 24.08
N GLY A 489 0.94 11.02 24.86
CA GLY A 489 1.39 11.15 26.26
C GLY A 489 1.80 9.80 26.84
N MET A 490 2.79 9.83 27.73
CA MET A 490 3.35 8.61 28.32
C MET A 490 2.45 7.98 29.40
N LYS A 491 1.37 8.66 29.81
CA LYS A 491 0.35 8.08 30.71
C LYS A 491 -0.45 6.94 30.06
N TYR A 492 -0.48 6.89 28.73
CA TYR A 492 -1.22 5.89 27.97
C TYR A 492 -0.34 4.69 27.62
N GLU A 493 0.21 4.02 28.65
CA GLU A 493 0.98 2.80 28.42
C GLU A 493 0.17 1.75 27.66
N PRO A 494 0.81 0.98 26.74
CA PRO A 494 0.13 -0.03 25.93
C PRO A 494 -0.70 -1.03 26.74
N GLU A 495 -0.25 -1.44 27.93
CA GLU A 495 -1.00 -2.35 28.78
C GLU A 495 -2.27 -1.71 29.35
N THR A 496 -2.18 -0.41 29.72
CA THR A 496 -3.35 0.36 30.15
C THR A 496 -4.35 0.51 29.02
N VAL A 497 -3.88 0.91 27.82
CA VAL A 497 -4.72 1.03 26.61
C VAL A 497 -5.34 -0.32 26.25
N ARG A 498 -4.57 -1.41 26.29
CA ARG A 498 -5.05 -2.77 26.05
C ARG A 498 -6.18 -3.17 27.01
N ARG A 499 -6.01 -2.91 28.30
CA ARG A 499 -7.02 -3.22 29.33
C ARG A 499 -8.32 -2.45 29.09
N LEU A 500 -8.22 -1.13 28.82
CA LEU A 500 -9.38 -0.29 28.56
C LEU A 500 -10.10 -0.70 27.26
N LEU A 501 -9.37 -0.94 26.18
CA LEU A 501 -9.96 -1.36 24.91
C LEU A 501 -10.55 -2.78 24.96
N LYS A 502 -9.96 -3.70 25.72
CA LYS A 502 -10.58 -5.03 25.93
C LYS A 502 -11.89 -4.94 26.71
N SER A 503 -11.95 -4.06 27.71
CA SER A 503 -13.20 -3.78 28.42
C SER A 503 -14.26 -3.20 27.49
N GLU A 504 -13.87 -2.31 26.59
CA GLU A 504 -14.78 -1.74 25.60
C GLU A 504 -15.22 -2.76 24.53
N ALA A 505 -14.32 -3.67 24.12
CA ALA A 505 -14.63 -4.78 23.21
C ALA A 505 -15.68 -5.75 23.80
N GLN A 506 -15.72 -5.94 25.12
CA GLN A 506 -16.75 -6.75 25.79
C GLN A 506 -18.14 -6.10 25.69
N LYS A 507 -18.21 -4.78 25.75
CA LYS A 507 -19.46 -4.03 25.56
C LYS A 507 -19.92 -3.99 24.11
N HIS A 508 -18.99 -4.05 23.16
CA HIS A 508 -19.21 -3.93 21.72
C HIS A 508 -18.49 -5.06 20.94
N PRO A 509 -18.98 -6.31 20.97
CA PRO A 509 -18.33 -7.47 20.34
C PRO A 509 -18.13 -7.32 18.82
N ASP A 510 -19.00 -6.56 18.17
CA ASP A 510 -18.94 -6.23 16.73
C ASP A 510 -17.66 -5.45 16.35
N LYS A 511 -17.05 -4.72 17.31
CA LYS A 511 -15.84 -3.92 17.13
C LYS A 511 -14.56 -4.61 17.63
N ALA A 512 -14.67 -5.76 18.26
CA ALA A 512 -13.55 -6.43 18.95
C ALA A 512 -12.30 -6.60 18.06
N ARG A 513 -12.48 -6.94 16.79
CA ARG A 513 -11.36 -7.09 15.84
C ARG A 513 -10.64 -5.78 15.55
N ASP A 514 -11.39 -4.70 15.34
CA ASP A 514 -10.80 -3.38 15.05
C ASP A 514 -10.04 -2.85 16.25
N LEU A 515 -10.49 -3.17 17.48
CA LEU A 515 -9.81 -2.79 18.72
C LEU A 515 -8.49 -3.56 18.90
N GLU A 516 -8.45 -4.84 18.57
CA GLU A 516 -7.20 -5.62 18.60
C GLU A 516 -6.14 -5.06 17.63
N ASP A 517 -6.55 -4.63 16.43
CA ASP A 517 -5.66 -3.98 15.47
C ASP A 517 -5.11 -2.65 16.02
N GLN A 518 -5.95 -1.88 16.70
CA GLN A 518 -5.53 -0.62 17.35
C GLN A 518 -4.49 -0.87 18.45
N ILE A 519 -4.72 -1.88 19.29
CA ILE A 519 -3.78 -2.27 20.34
C ILE A 519 -2.42 -2.64 19.75
N LYS A 520 -2.39 -3.48 18.71
CA LYS A 520 -1.15 -3.94 18.07
C LYS A 520 -0.37 -2.80 17.42
N LEU A 521 -1.06 -1.94 16.68
CA LEU A 521 -0.41 -0.81 16.00
C LEU A 521 0.08 0.23 17.01
N TYR A 522 -0.71 0.51 18.04
CA TYR A 522 -0.30 1.44 19.11
C TYR A 522 0.93 0.93 19.86
N GLN A 523 0.96 -0.36 20.23
CA GLN A 523 2.12 -0.99 20.85
C GLN A 523 3.39 -0.84 19.98
N LEU A 524 3.26 -1.03 18.66
CA LEU A 524 4.37 -0.88 17.73
C LEU A 524 4.90 0.56 17.72
N ILE A 525 4.00 1.54 17.66
CA ILE A 525 4.36 2.98 17.67
C ILE A 525 5.01 3.36 19.01
N TRP A 526 4.45 2.90 20.12
CA TRP A 526 4.97 3.14 21.47
C TRP A 526 6.40 2.62 21.61
N ASN A 527 6.61 1.35 21.29
CA ASN A 527 7.91 0.71 21.44
C ASN A 527 8.97 1.42 20.62
N ARG A 528 8.67 1.78 19.38
CA ARG A 528 9.61 2.52 18.51
C ARG A 528 9.92 3.90 19.06
N PHE A 529 8.92 4.61 19.58
CA PHE A 529 9.10 5.95 20.15
C PHE A 529 9.98 5.92 21.41
N VAL A 530 9.68 5.02 22.36
CA VAL A 530 10.49 4.84 23.58
C VAL A 530 11.93 4.46 23.22
N ALA A 531 12.10 3.45 22.37
CA ALA A 531 13.42 2.98 21.93
C ALA A 531 14.24 4.09 21.27
N SER A 532 13.60 5.01 20.55
CA SER A 532 14.28 6.13 19.87
C SER A 532 15.04 7.06 20.81
N GLN A 533 14.67 7.11 22.10
CA GLN A 533 15.29 7.98 23.10
C GLN A 533 16.11 7.21 24.15
N MET A 534 16.41 5.92 23.88
CA MET A 534 17.25 5.09 24.73
C MET A 534 18.71 5.05 24.25
N LYS A 535 19.61 4.63 25.14
CA LYS A 535 21.03 4.39 24.82
C LYS A 535 21.18 3.31 23.74
N PRO A 536 22.24 3.34 22.93
CA PRO A 536 22.52 2.29 21.93
C PRO A 536 22.76 0.93 22.60
N ALA A 537 22.47 -0.13 21.85
CA ALA A 537 22.91 -1.46 22.22
C ALA A 537 24.42 -1.58 21.98
N ILE A 538 25.13 -2.23 22.91
CA ILE A 538 26.57 -2.37 22.87
C ILE A 538 26.90 -3.85 22.78
N TYR A 539 27.68 -4.20 21.78
CA TYR A 539 28.20 -5.54 21.55
C TYR A 539 29.71 -5.54 21.68
N ASP A 540 30.26 -6.54 22.37
CA ASP A 540 31.66 -6.87 22.34
C ASP A 540 31.91 -7.81 21.16
N GLN A 541 32.41 -7.26 20.06
CA GLN A 541 32.73 -8.00 18.85
C GLN A 541 34.18 -8.50 18.90
N THR A 542 34.34 -9.80 18.73
CA THR A 542 35.66 -10.44 18.60
C THR A 542 35.78 -10.96 17.18
N THR A 543 36.87 -10.63 16.49
CA THR A 543 37.24 -11.17 15.20
C THR A 543 38.56 -11.91 15.34
N ILE A 544 38.56 -13.18 14.97
CA ILE A 544 39.73 -14.06 14.94
C ILE A 544 40.11 -14.24 13.47
N SER A 545 41.35 -13.93 13.11
CA SER A 545 41.91 -14.17 11.78
C SER A 545 42.98 -15.23 11.84
N VAL A 546 42.98 -16.12 10.86
CA VAL A 546 43.95 -17.20 10.68
C VAL A 546 44.57 -17.07 9.30
N GLU A 547 45.89 -16.95 9.22
CA GLU A 547 46.62 -16.94 7.95
C GLU A 547 47.29 -18.28 7.71
N VAL A 548 47.11 -18.84 6.51
CA VAL A 548 47.79 -20.04 6.03
C VAL A 548 48.66 -19.65 4.84
N LYS A 549 49.98 -19.67 5.04
CA LYS A 549 50.97 -19.32 4.00
C LYS A 549 51.61 -20.56 3.36
N GLU A 550 51.41 -21.71 3.99
CA GLU A 550 51.94 -22.99 3.47
C GLU A 550 50.95 -23.61 2.48
N GLY A 551 51.38 -23.84 1.27
CA GLY A 551 50.59 -24.46 0.23
C GLY A 551 50.57 -23.64 -1.07
N ALA A 552 49.64 -23.97 -1.97
CA ALA A 552 49.55 -23.37 -3.32
C ALA A 552 49.04 -21.91 -3.33
N LYS A 553 48.23 -21.51 -2.32
CA LYS A 553 47.64 -20.17 -2.21
C LYS A 553 47.81 -19.68 -0.76
N ALA A 554 48.00 -18.38 -0.60
CA ALA A 554 47.95 -17.73 0.72
C ALA A 554 46.46 -17.50 1.09
N LEU A 555 46.05 -18.03 2.24
CA LEU A 555 44.67 -18.02 2.68
C LEU A 555 44.49 -17.21 3.96
N GLU A 556 43.48 -16.37 4.03
CA GLU A 556 43.04 -15.73 5.28
C GLU A 556 41.63 -16.26 5.61
N LEU A 557 41.47 -16.89 6.75
CA LEU A 557 40.21 -17.33 7.30
C LEU A 557 39.80 -16.40 8.43
N ARG A 558 38.50 -16.23 8.66
CA ARG A 558 37.99 -15.32 9.69
C ARG A 558 36.78 -15.92 10.39
N ALA A 559 36.74 -15.79 11.71
CA ALA A 559 35.56 -15.94 12.53
C ALA A 559 35.21 -14.60 13.17
N THR A 560 33.93 -14.24 13.20
CA THR A 560 33.44 -13.04 13.89
C THR A 560 32.31 -13.44 14.80
N GLY A 561 32.40 -13.08 16.09
CA GLY A 561 31.33 -13.28 17.06
C GLY A 561 31.06 -11.97 17.77
N ALA A 562 29.81 -11.72 18.15
CA ALA A 562 29.42 -10.52 18.85
C ALA A 562 28.52 -10.86 20.04
N VAL A 563 28.97 -10.52 21.24
CA VAL A 563 28.25 -10.78 22.49
C VAL A 563 27.60 -9.50 22.98
N LEU A 564 26.29 -9.53 23.21
CA LEU A 564 25.53 -8.39 23.74
C LEU A 564 26.03 -8.08 25.16
N ARG A 565 26.68 -6.89 25.35
CA ARG A 565 27.10 -6.39 26.67
C ARG A 565 26.00 -5.54 27.32
N SER A 566 25.31 -4.72 26.54
CA SER A 566 24.22 -3.88 27.00
C SER A 566 23.11 -3.85 25.96
N ALA A 567 21.91 -4.20 26.38
CA ALA A 567 20.78 -4.27 25.47
C ALA A 567 20.35 -2.87 24.95
N GLY A 568 20.55 -1.82 25.73
CA GLY A 568 20.10 -0.47 25.34
C GLY A 568 18.65 -0.48 24.82
N PHE A 569 18.42 0.17 23.67
CA PHE A 569 17.09 0.26 23.06
C PHE A 569 16.51 -1.09 22.59
N THR A 570 17.36 -2.11 22.35
CA THR A 570 16.87 -3.43 21.88
C THR A 570 16.09 -4.20 22.95
N ALA A 571 16.17 -3.78 24.22
CA ALA A 571 15.29 -4.28 25.27
C ALA A 571 13.80 -3.94 25.04
N VAL A 572 13.51 -2.92 24.23
CA VAL A 572 12.14 -2.44 23.94
C VAL A 572 11.73 -2.70 22.50
N TYR A 573 12.66 -2.53 21.57
CA TYR A 573 12.34 -2.59 20.14
C TYR A 573 13.50 -3.11 19.30
N THR A 574 13.19 -4.07 18.44
CA THR A 574 14.05 -4.54 17.36
C THR A 574 13.31 -4.38 16.04
N GLU A 575 14.00 -3.97 14.95
CA GLU A 575 13.41 -3.87 13.62
C GLU A 575 13.22 -5.27 13.02
N ALA A 576 12.12 -5.47 12.29
CA ALA A 576 11.94 -6.71 11.53
C ALA A 576 12.72 -6.63 10.21
N GLN A 577 13.41 -7.68 9.86
CA GLN A 577 14.02 -7.85 8.55
C GLN A 577 13.01 -8.45 7.57
N ASP A 578 13.23 -8.23 6.27
CA ASP A 578 12.47 -8.93 5.24
C ASP A 578 12.93 -10.41 5.21
N GLU A 579 11.98 -11.33 5.04
CA GLU A 579 12.23 -12.79 5.10
C GLU A 579 13.27 -13.27 4.06
N ASP A 580 13.51 -12.48 3.04
CA ASP A 580 14.43 -12.78 1.94
C ASP A 580 15.82 -12.15 2.10
N GLN A 581 16.05 -11.39 3.16
CA GLN A 581 17.39 -10.85 3.41
C GLN A 581 18.20 -11.92 4.16
N PRO A 582 19.40 -12.28 3.66
CA PRO A 582 20.29 -13.14 4.44
C PRO A 582 20.49 -12.51 5.80
N ALA A 583 20.36 -13.31 6.86
CA ALA A 583 20.70 -12.88 8.21
C ALA A 583 22.08 -12.21 8.13
N GLU A 584 22.17 -10.97 8.61
CA GLU A 584 23.45 -10.27 8.63
C GLU A 584 24.46 -11.23 9.30
N ALA A 585 25.49 -11.61 8.54
CA ALA A 585 26.53 -12.54 8.99
C ALA A 585 27.46 -11.94 10.07
N ASP A 586 26.86 -11.10 10.93
CA ASP A 586 27.55 -10.31 11.96
C ASP A 586 27.87 -11.14 13.22
N GLY A 587 27.50 -12.43 13.26
CA GLY A 587 27.73 -13.32 14.39
C GLY A 587 27.03 -12.84 15.67
N GLU A 588 25.92 -12.11 15.57
CA GLU A 588 25.14 -11.66 16.74
C GLU A 588 24.69 -12.87 17.57
N GLY A 589 25.14 -12.94 18.82
CA GLY A 589 24.84 -14.03 19.75
C GLY A 589 25.90 -15.15 19.79
N GLU A 590 26.86 -15.18 18.85
CA GLU A 590 27.90 -16.19 18.81
C GLU A 590 29.10 -15.78 19.68
N ARG A 591 29.38 -16.60 20.69
CA ARG A 591 30.52 -16.37 21.58
C ARG A 591 31.73 -17.17 21.11
N LEU A 592 32.72 -16.48 20.57
CA LEU A 592 33.96 -17.11 20.21
C LEU A 592 34.81 -17.44 21.46
N PRO A 593 35.63 -18.52 21.42
CA PRO A 593 36.52 -18.83 22.51
C PRO A 593 37.60 -17.76 22.71
N SER A 594 38.15 -17.69 23.93
CA SER A 594 39.30 -16.84 24.19
C SER A 594 40.59 -17.47 23.66
N VAL A 595 41.05 -16.97 22.51
CA VAL A 595 42.31 -17.39 21.90
C VAL A 595 43.31 -16.23 21.89
N GLN A 596 44.61 -16.54 21.78
CA GLN A 596 45.69 -15.57 21.64
C GLN A 596 46.34 -15.68 20.28
N ILE A 597 47.06 -14.61 19.90
CA ILE A 597 47.85 -14.64 18.66
C ILE A 597 48.96 -15.72 18.83
N GLY A 598 49.05 -16.61 17.83
CA GLY A 598 50.00 -17.72 17.84
C GLY A 598 49.41 -19.06 18.31
N ASP A 599 48.21 -19.04 18.94
CA ASP A 599 47.49 -20.28 19.31
C ASP A 599 47.29 -21.18 18.10
N SER A 600 47.55 -22.46 18.28
CA SER A 600 47.30 -23.50 17.28
C SER A 600 45.84 -23.93 17.35
N LEU A 601 45.24 -24.15 16.20
CA LEU A 601 43.86 -24.63 16.04
C LEU A 601 43.86 -26.01 15.40
N HIS A 602 42.96 -26.87 15.87
CA HIS A 602 42.70 -28.16 15.27
C HIS A 602 41.45 -28.07 14.39
N ALA A 603 41.59 -28.40 13.11
CA ALA A 603 40.44 -28.49 12.24
C ALA A 603 39.78 -29.87 12.38
N HIS A 604 38.51 -29.88 12.83
CA HIS A 604 37.73 -31.10 12.91
C HIS A 604 37.12 -31.45 11.54
N GLU A 605 36.56 -30.45 10.88
CA GLU A 605 35.93 -30.62 9.60
C GLU A 605 36.25 -29.41 8.70
N VAL A 606 36.51 -29.63 7.43
CA VAL A 606 36.66 -28.57 6.41
C VAL A 606 35.70 -28.87 5.28
N LYS A 607 34.72 -27.99 5.11
CA LYS A 607 33.68 -28.09 4.11
C LYS A 607 33.91 -27.10 2.97
N ALA A 608 33.67 -27.56 1.77
CA ALA A 608 33.49 -26.69 0.61
C ALA A 608 32.04 -26.88 0.17
N GLU A 609 31.24 -25.82 0.32
CA GLU A 609 29.80 -25.85 0.06
C GLU A 609 29.46 -25.12 -1.22
N GLN A 610 28.64 -25.76 -2.05
CA GLN A 610 28.15 -25.23 -3.31
C GLN A 610 26.95 -24.33 -3.06
N HIS A 611 26.95 -23.19 -3.69
CA HIS A 611 25.84 -22.25 -3.66
C HIS A 611 25.55 -21.75 -5.06
N PHE A 612 24.33 -21.28 -5.25
CA PHE A 612 23.91 -20.60 -6.48
C PHE A 612 23.39 -19.21 -6.10
N THR A 613 23.70 -18.22 -6.93
CA THR A 613 23.12 -16.88 -6.77
C THR A 613 21.62 -16.98 -6.94
N GLN A 614 20.88 -16.19 -6.15
CA GLN A 614 19.42 -16.16 -6.18
C GLN A 614 18.94 -14.92 -6.94
N PRO A 615 17.79 -15.01 -7.65
CA PRO A 615 17.19 -13.84 -8.28
C PRO A 615 16.77 -12.82 -7.23
N PRO A 616 16.61 -11.54 -7.61
CA PRO A 616 16.10 -10.54 -6.69
C PRO A 616 14.69 -10.94 -6.24
N PRO A 617 14.35 -10.80 -4.94
CA PRO A 617 13.05 -11.21 -4.44
C PRO A 617 11.93 -10.31 -4.99
N ARG A 618 10.73 -10.91 -5.19
CA ARG A 618 9.52 -10.15 -5.53
C ARG A 618 9.14 -9.21 -4.41
N PHE A 619 8.56 -8.08 -4.78
CA PHE A 619 8.13 -7.09 -3.80
C PHE A 619 7.04 -7.62 -2.86
N THR A 620 7.21 -7.33 -1.58
CA THR A 620 6.18 -7.41 -0.53
C THR A 620 5.50 -6.05 -0.35
N GLU A 621 4.48 -5.93 0.52
CA GLU A 621 3.93 -4.62 0.92
C GLU A 621 5.03 -3.69 1.47
N ALA A 622 5.92 -4.24 2.30
CA ALA A 622 6.99 -3.48 2.94
C ALA A 622 8.06 -3.04 1.94
N SER A 623 8.56 -3.99 1.12
CA SER A 623 9.64 -3.67 0.19
C SER A 623 9.17 -2.78 -0.97
N LEU A 624 7.90 -2.88 -1.42
CA LEU A 624 7.38 -1.96 -2.44
C LEU A 624 7.19 -0.53 -1.89
N VAL A 625 6.72 -0.38 -0.64
CA VAL A 625 6.66 0.95 0.01
C VAL A 625 8.06 1.52 0.20
N LYS A 626 9.05 0.70 0.56
CA LYS A 626 10.45 1.09 0.68
C LYS A 626 11.01 1.58 -0.66
N GLU A 627 10.79 0.81 -1.73
CA GLU A 627 11.23 1.16 -3.09
C GLU A 627 10.62 2.49 -3.56
N LEU A 628 9.31 2.66 -3.40
CA LEU A 628 8.63 3.92 -3.75
C LEU A 628 9.19 5.11 -2.97
N GLU A 629 9.49 4.93 -1.66
CA GLU A 629 10.12 5.97 -0.82
C GLU A 629 11.53 6.31 -1.29
N GLU A 630 12.37 5.30 -1.56
CA GLU A 630 13.77 5.48 -1.99
C GLU A 630 13.88 6.12 -3.36
N GLN A 631 12.95 5.81 -4.25
CA GLN A 631 12.84 6.42 -5.58
C GLN A 631 12.11 7.77 -5.58
N GLY A 632 11.61 8.25 -4.44
CA GLY A 632 10.90 9.53 -4.34
C GLY A 632 9.50 9.52 -4.97
N ILE A 633 8.93 8.34 -5.22
CA ILE A 633 7.62 8.15 -5.88
C ILE A 633 6.50 8.11 -4.84
N GLY A 634 5.57 9.05 -4.93
CA GLY A 634 4.48 9.17 -3.95
C GLY A 634 4.88 9.96 -2.71
N ARG A 635 3.96 10.08 -1.77
CA ARG A 635 4.11 10.83 -0.51
C ARG A 635 3.33 10.10 0.59
N PRO A 636 3.48 10.47 1.86
CA PRO A 636 2.77 9.84 2.99
C PRO A 636 1.27 9.61 2.78
N SER A 637 0.60 10.53 2.09
CA SER A 637 -0.83 10.43 1.77
C SER A 637 -1.17 9.42 0.67
N THR A 638 -0.22 8.98 -0.17
CA THR A 638 -0.50 8.24 -1.40
C THR A 638 -0.04 6.78 -1.41
N TYR A 639 0.96 6.36 -0.62
CA TYR A 639 1.48 4.97 -0.66
C TYR A 639 0.39 3.91 -0.54
N ALA A 640 -0.47 4.01 0.47
CA ALA A 640 -1.55 3.05 0.67
C ALA A 640 -2.58 3.03 -0.47
N ALA A 641 -2.83 4.20 -1.09
CA ALA A 641 -3.74 4.32 -2.21
C ALA A 641 -3.14 3.70 -3.49
N ILE A 642 -1.84 3.88 -3.73
CA ILE A 642 -1.10 3.29 -4.86
C ILE A 642 -1.20 1.76 -4.79
N LEU A 643 -0.78 1.15 -3.66
CA LEU A 643 -0.78 -0.30 -3.48
C LEU A 643 -2.18 -0.91 -3.60
N SER A 644 -3.21 -0.21 -3.08
CA SER A 644 -4.59 -0.66 -3.23
C SER A 644 -5.06 -0.60 -4.67
N THR A 645 -4.73 0.50 -5.37
CA THR A 645 -5.23 0.76 -6.73
C THR A 645 -4.69 -0.25 -7.73
N ILE A 646 -3.39 -0.59 -7.67
CA ILE A 646 -2.79 -1.57 -8.60
C ILE A 646 -3.41 -2.97 -8.44
N GLN A 647 -3.81 -3.34 -7.22
CA GLN A 647 -4.50 -4.60 -6.91
C GLN A 647 -6.00 -4.52 -7.30
N ASP A 648 -6.72 -3.44 -6.91
CA ASP A 648 -8.14 -3.26 -7.22
C ASP A 648 -8.42 -3.19 -8.74
N ARG A 649 -7.43 -2.77 -9.53
CA ARG A 649 -7.48 -2.75 -11.01
C ARG A 649 -7.08 -4.08 -11.64
N GLY A 650 -6.59 -5.03 -10.86
CA GLY A 650 -6.13 -6.33 -11.33
C GLY A 650 -4.88 -6.24 -12.20
N TYR A 651 -4.03 -5.22 -12.02
CA TYR A 651 -2.73 -5.14 -12.69
C TYR A 651 -1.67 -5.96 -11.97
N VAL A 652 -1.85 -6.08 -10.66
CA VAL A 652 -0.97 -6.82 -9.76
C VAL A 652 -1.86 -7.67 -8.85
N GLU A 653 -1.45 -8.88 -8.57
CA GLU A 653 -2.06 -9.75 -7.58
C GLU A 653 -1.07 -10.08 -6.47
N LYS A 654 -1.59 -10.47 -5.32
CA LYS A 654 -0.78 -10.82 -4.16
C LYS A 654 -0.97 -12.29 -3.85
N ARG A 655 0.13 -13.06 -3.98
CA ARG A 655 0.21 -14.47 -3.62
C ARG A 655 1.25 -14.61 -2.51
N GLU A 656 0.98 -15.35 -1.45
CA GLU A 656 1.91 -15.60 -0.33
C GLU A 656 2.64 -14.35 0.20
N GLY A 657 1.94 -13.24 0.25
CA GLY A 657 2.50 -11.97 0.71
C GLY A 657 3.29 -11.17 -0.35
N ARG A 658 3.58 -11.72 -1.53
CA ARG A 658 4.38 -11.11 -2.60
C ARG A 658 3.52 -10.62 -3.75
N PHE A 659 3.98 -9.58 -4.45
CA PHE A 659 3.30 -9.03 -5.62
C PHE A 659 3.78 -9.69 -6.90
N TYR A 660 2.81 -10.10 -7.72
CA TYR A 660 3.01 -10.65 -9.05
C TYR A 660 2.28 -9.78 -10.08
N PRO A 661 2.90 -9.44 -11.21
CA PRO A 661 2.18 -8.77 -12.27
C PRO A 661 1.19 -9.75 -12.90
N THR A 662 -0.02 -9.30 -13.17
CA THR A 662 -0.95 -10.09 -13.99
C THR A 662 -0.63 -9.91 -15.47
N LEU A 663 -1.06 -10.84 -16.32
CA LEU A 663 -0.94 -10.68 -17.77
C LEU A 663 -1.53 -9.35 -18.24
N LEU A 664 -2.65 -8.92 -17.66
CA LEU A 664 -3.25 -7.61 -17.94
C LEU A 664 -2.33 -6.46 -17.53
N GLY A 665 -1.70 -6.55 -16.34
CA GLY A 665 -0.75 -5.56 -15.85
C GLY A 665 0.47 -5.43 -16.75
N THR A 666 1.06 -6.55 -17.14
CA THR A 666 2.21 -6.59 -18.05
C THR A 666 1.86 -5.94 -19.41
N ARG A 667 0.72 -6.30 -20.01
CA ARG A 667 0.30 -5.75 -21.30
C ARG A 667 0.00 -4.25 -21.25
N VAL A 668 -0.66 -3.80 -20.18
CA VAL A 668 -0.92 -2.36 -19.96
C VAL A 668 0.40 -1.61 -19.76
N ASN A 669 1.33 -2.17 -18.99
CA ASN A 669 2.66 -1.58 -18.79
C ASN A 669 3.43 -1.45 -20.09
N GLU A 670 3.50 -2.50 -20.92
CA GLU A 670 4.14 -2.49 -22.25
C GLU A 670 3.60 -1.34 -23.13
N LEU A 671 2.26 -1.22 -23.22
CA LEU A 671 1.64 -0.16 -24.01
C LEU A 671 1.96 1.23 -23.48
N LEU A 672 1.95 1.40 -22.16
CA LEU A 672 2.25 2.69 -21.54
C LEU A 672 3.74 3.06 -21.67
N VAL A 673 4.66 2.10 -21.53
CA VAL A 673 6.10 2.34 -21.73
C VAL A 673 6.40 2.73 -23.18
N GLN A 674 5.76 2.09 -24.15
CA GLN A 674 5.94 2.40 -25.57
C GLN A 674 5.35 3.75 -25.97
N SER A 675 4.13 4.08 -25.49
CA SER A 675 3.39 5.26 -25.94
C SER A 675 3.59 6.48 -25.05
N PHE A 676 3.91 6.29 -23.76
CA PHE A 676 4.07 7.36 -22.78
C PHE A 676 5.33 7.17 -21.93
N PRO A 677 6.53 7.02 -22.54
CA PRO A 677 7.75 6.66 -21.82
C PRO A 677 8.08 7.63 -20.68
N ARG A 678 7.77 8.92 -20.82
CA ARG A 678 8.00 9.94 -19.79
C ARG A 678 7.05 9.77 -18.59
N ILE A 679 5.76 9.51 -18.84
CA ILE A 679 4.74 9.42 -17.78
C ILE A 679 4.98 8.22 -16.86
N VAL A 680 5.54 7.14 -17.39
CA VAL A 680 5.86 5.93 -16.62
C VAL A 680 7.35 5.86 -16.24
N ASN A 681 8.11 6.93 -16.42
CA ASN A 681 9.50 7.01 -15.99
C ASN A 681 9.57 7.31 -14.48
N VAL A 682 10.45 6.62 -13.79
CA VAL A 682 10.69 6.74 -12.34
C VAL A 682 11.20 8.14 -12.00
N ASP A 683 12.30 8.57 -12.62
CA ASP A 683 12.94 9.87 -12.35
C ASP A 683 12.02 11.04 -12.66
N PHE A 684 11.26 10.95 -13.76
CA PHE A 684 10.30 11.98 -14.13
C PHE A 684 9.18 12.09 -13.08
N THR A 685 8.70 10.94 -12.55
CA THR A 685 7.66 10.94 -11.54
C THR A 685 8.18 11.47 -10.21
N ALA A 686 9.39 11.09 -9.81
CA ALA A 686 10.05 11.61 -8.62
C ALA A 686 10.27 13.13 -8.71
N LYS A 687 10.75 13.61 -9.86
CA LYS A 687 10.91 15.05 -10.11
C LYS A 687 9.57 15.79 -10.02
N MET A 688 8.50 15.24 -10.60
CA MET A 688 7.18 15.85 -10.56
C MET A 688 6.63 15.92 -9.11
N GLU A 689 6.91 14.93 -8.26
CA GLU A 689 6.56 14.99 -6.84
C GLU A 689 7.36 16.08 -6.11
N SER A 690 8.64 16.27 -6.46
CA SER A 690 9.48 17.36 -5.95
C SER A 690 9.02 18.74 -6.45
N ASP A 691 8.62 18.84 -7.71
CA ASP A 691 8.08 20.08 -8.29
C ASP A 691 6.77 20.49 -7.57
N LEU A 692 5.93 19.51 -7.19
CA LEU A 692 4.72 19.75 -6.38
C LEU A 692 5.06 20.23 -4.95
N ASP A 693 6.13 19.72 -4.35
CA ASP A 693 6.61 20.19 -3.05
C ASP A 693 7.17 21.63 -3.18
N SER A 694 7.84 21.97 -4.29
CA SER A 694 8.30 23.34 -4.57
C SER A 694 7.15 24.34 -4.71
N ILE A 695 5.97 23.91 -5.20
CA ILE A 695 4.76 24.76 -5.20
C ILE A 695 4.28 24.97 -3.74
N GLU A 696 4.27 23.91 -2.93
CA GLU A 696 3.89 24.00 -1.52
C GLU A 696 4.77 24.96 -0.72
N ASP A 697 6.07 25.00 -1.06
CA ASP A 697 7.05 25.94 -0.48
C ASP A 697 7.00 27.35 -1.10
N GLY A 698 6.11 27.60 -2.08
CA GLY A 698 6.00 28.88 -2.77
C GLY A 698 7.15 29.20 -3.72
N GLN A 699 7.97 28.22 -4.10
CA GLN A 699 9.14 28.39 -4.98
C GLN A 699 8.77 28.26 -6.46
N GLU A 700 7.67 27.59 -6.79
CA GLU A 700 7.19 27.42 -8.16
C GLU A 700 5.69 27.75 -8.28
N GLN A 701 5.22 28.09 -9.48
CA GLN A 701 3.83 28.40 -9.75
C GLN A 701 3.12 27.23 -10.46
N MET A 702 1.86 26.98 -10.07
CA MET A 702 1.01 25.94 -10.65
C MET A 702 0.96 26.00 -12.18
N GLN A 703 0.72 27.17 -12.75
CA GLN A 703 0.56 27.37 -14.20
C GLN A 703 1.85 27.06 -14.97
N ALA A 704 3.01 27.43 -14.40
CA ALA A 704 4.31 27.17 -15.02
C ALA A 704 4.57 25.65 -15.10
N LEU A 705 4.33 24.92 -14.00
CA LEU A 705 4.48 23.47 -13.97
C LEU A 705 3.50 22.77 -14.93
N LEU A 706 2.22 23.14 -14.92
CA LEU A 706 1.20 22.52 -15.76
C LEU A 706 1.46 22.78 -17.25
N SER A 707 1.89 23.97 -17.64
CA SER A 707 2.24 24.31 -19.03
C SER A 707 3.45 23.51 -19.52
N ARG A 708 4.50 23.43 -18.69
CA ARG A 708 5.70 22.63 -18.96
C ARG A 708 5.40 21.13 -19.12
N PHE A 709 4.46 20.64 -18.32
CA PHE A 709 4.00 19.25 -18.38
C PHE A 709 3.12 18.98 -19.60
N TYR A 710 2.12 19.85 -19.86
CA TYR A 710 1.03 19.53 -20.78
C TYR A 710 1.45 19.55 -22.26
N ALA A 711 2.30 20.49 -22.69
CA ALA A 711 2.68 20.63 -24.09
C ALA A 711 3.26 19.31 -24.68
N PRO A 712 4.28 18.68 -24.07
CA PRO A 712 4.78 17.40 -24.56
C PRO A 712 3.80 16.24 -24.31
N PHE A 713 2.99 16.28 -23.25
CA PHE A 713 2.02 15.25 -22.96
C PHE A 713 0.90 15.18 -24.00
N LYS A 714 0.42 16.33 -24.49
CA LYS A 714 -0.56 16.41 -25.57
C LYS A 714 -0.07 15.73 -26.85
N THR A 715 1.19 15.98 -27.22
CA THR A 715 1.81 15.32 -28.38
C THR A 715 1.87 13.79 -28.21
N ASP A 716 2.24 13.32 -27.02
CA ASP A 716 2.29 11.88 -26.73
C ASP A 716 0.88 11.24 -26.78
N VAL A 717 -0.16 11.96 -26.31
CA VAL A 717 -1.56 11.51 -26.40
C VAL A 717 -2.03 11.41 -27.85
N GLU A 718 -1.76 12.44 -28.69
CA GLU A 718 -2.13 12.46 -30.09
C GLU A 718 -1.48 11.31 -30.87
N LYS A 719 -0.19 11.04 -30.63
CA LYS A 719 0.51 9.88 -31.19
C LYS A 719 -0.09 8.56 -30.71
N ALA A 720 -0.33 8.41 -29.41
CA ALA A 720 -0.84 7.18 -28.83
C ALA A 720 -2.25 6.80 -29.35
N VAL A 721 -3.09 7.78 -29.66
CA VAL A 721 -4.42 7.51 -30.26
C VAL A 721 -4.27 6.76 -31.59
N VAL A 722 -3.27 7.11 -32.39
CA VAL A 722 -3.01 6.54 -33.72
C VAL A 722 -2.15 5.27 -33.60
N GLU A 723 -1.01 5.38 -32.98
CA GLU A 723 0.10 4.41 -33.07
C GLU A 723 0.02 3.29 -32.00
N MET A 724 -0.68 3.51 -30.87
CA MET A 724 -0.77 2.49 -29.83
C MET A 724 -1.38 1.20 -30.35
N LYS A 725 -0.72 0.06 -30.13
CA LYS A 725 -1.14 -1.25 -30.57
C LYS A 725 -2.54 -1.61 -30.06
N ASP A 726 -3.41 -2.03 -30.96
CA ASP A 726 -4.78 -2.44 -30.65
C ASP A 726 -4.84 -3.93 -30.25
N TRP A 727 -4.62 -4.21 -28.97
CA TRP A 727 -4.71 -5.56 -28.41
C TRP A 727 -6.11 -6.16 -28.48
N LYS A 728 -7.14 -5.34 -28.51
CA LYS A 728 -8.53 -5.78 -28.60
C LYS A 728 -8.86 -6.41 -29.95
N ARG A 729 -8.15 -5.95 -30.99
CA ARG A 729 -8.29 -6.46 -32.37
C ARG A 729 -7.10 -7.28 -32.83
N ALA A 730 -6.06 -7.36 -32.01
CA ALA A 730 -4.86 -8.11 -32.34
C ALA A 730 -5.20 -9.61 -32.46
N GLU A 731 -4.74 -10.19 -33.54
CA GLU A 731 -4.77 -11.62 -33.79
C GLU A 731 -3.32 -12.11 -33.78
N ILE A 732 -2.94 -12.87 -32.77
CA ILE A 732 -1.60 -13.42 -32.67
C ILE A 732 -1.64 -14.83 -33.31
N PRO A 733 -0.93 -15.05 -34.40
CA PRO A 733 -0.87 -16.36 -35.05
C PRO A 733 -0.33 -17.42 -34.09
N THR A 734 -0.85 -18.64 -34.22
CA THR A 734 -0.36 -19.80 -33.46
C THR A 734 -0.03 -20.94 -34.42
N GLU A 735 0.70 -21.94 -33.97
CA GLU A 735 0.99 -23.18 -34.71
C GLU A 735 -0.22 -24.13 -34.83
N PHE A 736 -1.31 -23.83 -34.12
CA PHE A 736 -2.49 -24.69 -34.06
C PHE A 736 -3.45 -24.42 -35.23
N THR A 737 -4.01 -25.50 -35.75
CA THR A 737 -5.06 -25.46 -36.79
C THR A 737 -6.43 -25.78 -36.16
N CYS A 738 -7.47 -25.20 -36.72
CA CYS A 738 -8.83 -25.42 -36.25
C CYS A 738 -9.37 -26.80 -36.68
N GLU A 739 -9.72 -27.63 -35.75
CA GLU A 739 -10.30 -28.96 -35.92
C GLU A 739 -11.61 -28.98 -36.77
N LYS A 740 -12.33 -27.82 -36.80
CA LYS A 740 -13.61 -27.71 -37.46
C LYS A 740 -13.54 -27.27 -38.93
N CYS A 741 -12.56 -26.46 -39.30
CA CYS A 741 -12.51 -25.87 -40.63
C CYS A 741 -11.10 -25.82 -41.25
N GLY A 742 -10.07 -26.33 -40.57
CA GLY A 742 -8.68 -26.36 -41.03
C GLY A 742 -7.96 -25.01 -41.10
N GLN A 743 -8.63 -23.91 -40.74
CA GLN A 743 -8.00 -22.58 -40.73
C GLN A 743 -7.08 -22.40 -39.52
N PRO A 744 -6.04 -21.53 -39.59
CA PRO A 744 -5.15 -21.27 -38.45
C PRO A 744 -5.95 -20.77 -37.22
N MET A 745 -5.47 -21.17 -36.06
CA MET A 745 -5.96 -20.61 -34.79
C MET A 745 -5.13 -19.41 -34.42
N VAL A 746 -5.80 -18.37 -33.86
CA VAL A 746 -5.16 -17.13 -33.42
C VAL A 746 -5.53 -16.81 -31.98
N ILE A 747 -4.59 -16.27 -31.20
CA ILE A 747 -4.91 -15.77 -29.89
C ILE A 747 -5.57 -14.40 -30.00
N LYS A 748 -6.73 -14.28 -29.36
CA LYS A 748 -7.53 -13.05 -29.25
C LYS A 748 -7.71 -12.69 -27.79
N TRP A 749 -7.88 -11.40 -27.52
CA TRP A 749 -8.19 -10.92 -26.19
C TRP A 749 -9.70 -10.81 -25.96
N GLY A 750 -10.23 -11.60 -25.03
CA GLY A 750 -11.64 -11.60 -24.66
C GLY A 750 -11.92 -10.88 -23.34
N ARG A 751 -13.16 -11.02 -22.87
CA ARG A 751 -13.58 -10.43 -21.59
C ARG A 751 -12.83 -11.01 -20.39
N ASN A 752 -12.48 -12.29 -20.45
CA ASN A 752 -11.89 -13.06 -19.35
C ASN A 752 -10.37 -13.23 -19.49
N GLY A 753 -9.77 -12.72 -20.57
CA GLY A 753 -8.33 -12.85 -20.85
C GLY A 753 -8.07 -13.31 -22.28
N GLU A 754 -6.88 -13.84 -22.52
CA GLU A 754 -6.52 -14.46 -23.81
C GLU A 754 -7.30 -15.75 -24.02
N PHE A 755 -7.68 -16.00 -25.24
CA PHE A 755 -8.27 -17.27 -25.69
C PHE A 755 -7.87 -17.52 -27.14
N MET A 756 -7.79 -18.77 -27.53
CA MET A 756 -7.51 -19.15 -28.90
C MET A 756 -8.81 -19.25 -29.69
N ALA A 757 -8.87 -18.61 -30.85
CA ALA A 757 -10.02 -18.59 -31.74
C ALA A 757 -9.63 -18.92 -33.17
N CYS A 758 -10.54 -19.51 -33.91
CA CYS A 758 -10.35 -19.73 -35.33
C CYS A 758 -10.27 -18.41 -36.09
N SER A 759 -9.32 -18.26 -37.02
CA SER A 759 -9.19 -17.09 -37.90
C SER A 759 -10.36 -16.96 -38.87
N GLY A 760 -11.08 -18.06 -39.19
CA GLY A 760 -12.29 -18.07 -40.04
C GLY A 760 -13.55 -17.54 -39.37
N TYR A 761 -13.43 -16.80 -38.24
CA TYR A 761 -14.58 -16.12 -37.64
C TYR A 761 -15.05 -14.99 -38.55
N PRO A 762 -16.38 -14.79 -38.78
CA PRO A 762 -17.54 -15.34 -38.05
C PRO A 762 -18.09 -16.68 -38.56
N GLU A 763 -17.59 -17.24 -39.65
CA GLU A 763 -18.09 -18.50 -40.23
C GLU A 763 -17.78 -19.67 -39.32
N CYS A 764 -16.53 -19.75 -38.81
CA CYS A 764 -16.12 -20.72 -37.80
C CYS A 764 -15.97 -20.05 -36.44
N LYS A 765 -16.76 -20.50 -35.48
CA LYS A 765 -16.78 -19.96 -34.09
C LYS A 765 -16.02 -20.82 -33.09
N ASN A 766 -15.06 -21.62 -33.59
CA ASN A 766 -14.25 -22.47 -32.71
C ASN A 766 -13.35 -21.64 -31.82
N THR A 767 -13.34 -21.95 -30.52
CA THR A 767 -12.49 -21.32 -29.50
C THR A 767 -11.95 -22.39 -28.58
N LYS A 768 -10.68 -22.24 -28.12
CA LYS A 768 -10.02 -23.12 -27.17
C LYS A 768 -9.42 -22.29 -26.04
N GLU A 769 -9.37 -22.85 -24.85
CA GLU A 769 -8.56 -22.34 -23.74
C GLU A 769 -7.18 -22.96 -23.81
N PHE A 770 -6.15 -22.24 -23.40
CA PHE A 770 -4.76 -22.67 -23.45
C PHE A 770 -3.98 -22.15 -22.25
N THR A 771 -2.90 -22.80 -21.94
CA THR A 771 -1.90 -22.35 -20.96
C THR A 771 -0.55 -22.17 -21.65
N ARG A 772 0.42 -21.60 -20.95
CA ARG A 772 1.82 -21.53 -21.38
C ARG A 772 2.64 -22.30 -20.37
N ASN A 773 3.43 -23.24 -20.83
CA ASN A 773 4.38 -23.96 -19.98
C ASN A 773 5.54 -23.05 -19.53
N ALA A 774 6.43 -23.55 -18.70
CA ALA A 774 7.59 -22.81 -18.17
C ALA A 774 8.50 -22.23 -19.27
N GLU A 775 8.51 -22.85 -20.45
CA GLU A 775 9.28 -22.44 -21.62
C GLU A 775 8.52 -21.42 -22.51
N GLY A 776 7.27 -21.04 -22.13
CA GLY A 776 6.43 -20.12 -22.88
C GLY A 776 5.70 -20.75 -24.09
N LYS A 777 5.81 -22.07 -24.30
CA LYS A 777 5.11 -22.79 -25.36
C LYS A 777 3.62 -22.92 -25.01
N LEU A 778 2.78 -22.82 -26.04
CA LEU A 778 1.33 -22.90 -25.89
C LEU A 778 0.89 -24.37 -25.76
N GLU A 779 0.08 -24.65 -24.77
CA GLU A 779 -0.54 -25.94 -24.55
C GLU A 779 -2.06 -25.78 -24.48
N LEU A 780 -2.78 -26.59 -25.28
CA LEU A 780 -4.23 -26.56 -25.26
C LEU A 780 -4.74 -27.28 -24.03
N LEU A 781 -5.58 -26.59 -23.27
CA LEU A 781 -6.30 -27.22 -22.17
C LEU A 781 -7.39 -28.15 -22.73
N PRO A 782 -7.45 -29.41 -22.28
CA PRO A 782 -8.52 -30.32 -22.68
C PRO A 782 -9.87 -29.74 -22.25
N GLU A 783 -10.85 -29.77 -23.13
CA GLU A 783 -12.22 -29.39 -22.77
C GLU A 783 -12.77 -30.47 -21.83
N PRO A 784 -13.06 -30.18 -20.55
CA PRO A 784 -13.70 -31.14 -19.68
C PRO A 784 -15.05 -31.54 -20.29
N THR A 785 -15.27 -32.84 -20.51
CA THR A 785 -16.53 -33.39 -21.00
C THR A 785 -17.19 -34.19 -19.88
N THR A 786 -18.52 -34.19 -19.84
CA THR A 786 -19.25 -35.07 -18.92
C THR A 786 -19.67 -36.34 -19.64
N GLU A 787 -19.70 -37.45 -18.95
CA GLU A 787 -20.23 -38.72 -19.43
C GLU A 787 -21.73 -38.69 -19.72
N GLU A 788 -22.45 -37.74 -19.09
CA GLU A 788 -23.87 -37.56 -19.30
C GLU A 788 -24.17 -36.93 -20.69
N PRO A 789 -24.91 -37.61 -21.58
CA PRO A 789 -25.23 -37.03 -22.87
C PRO A 789 -26.23 -35.88 -22.76
N CYS A 790 -26.24 -35.04 -23.77
CA CYS A 790 -27.23 -33.97 -23.90
C CYS A 790 -28.67 -34.52 -23.92
N PRO A 791 -29.56 -34.09 -23.02
CA PRO A 791 -30.91 -34.63 -22.95
C PRO A 791 -31.76 -34.35 -24.17
N THR A 792 -31.32 -33.42 -25.04
CA THR A 792 -32.09 -33.02 -26.22
C THR A 792 -31.62 -33.73 -27.50
N CYS A 793 -30.33 -33.99 -27.66
CA CYS A 793 -29.76 -34.50 -28.91
C CYS A 793 -28.73 -35.64 -28.73
N GLY A 794 -28.50 -36.12 -27.51
CA GLY A 794 -27.59 -37.23 -27.23
C GLY A 794 -26.10 -36.94 -27.40
N ALA A 795 -25.70 -35.75 -27.82
CA ALA A 795 -24.29 -35.39 -27.99
C ALA A 795 -23.61 -35.14 -26.61
N ALA A 796 -22.29 -35.26 -26.59
CA ALA A 796 -21.53 -34.95 -25.40
C ALA A 796 -21.76 -33.50 -24.90
N MET A 797 -21.68 -33.29 -23.60
CA MET A 797 -21.78 -31.94 -23.04
C MET A 797 -20.38 -31.50 -22.63
N VAL A 798 -20.06 -30.25 -22.94
CA VAL A 798 -18.76 -29.63 -22.67
C VAL A 798 -18.89 -28.54 -21.58
N HIS A 799 -17.90 -28.42 -20.72
CA HIS A 799 -17.84 -27.41 -19.69
C HIS A 799 -17.61 -26.03 -20.29
N ARG A 800 -18.40 -25.07 -19.88
CA ARG A 800 -18.29 -23.67 -20.34
C ARG A 800 -18.47 -22.70 -19.18
N ARG A 801 -17.81 -21.56 -19.26
CA ARG A 801 -17.91 -20.49 -18.30
C ARG A 801 -18.70 -19.31 -18.86
N GLY A 802 -19.82 -18.98 -18.23
CA GLY A 802 -20.71 -17.90 -18.66
C GLY A 802 -20.74 -16.72 -17.70
N ARG A 803 -21.61 -15.73 -18.02
CA ARG A 803 -21.80 -14.52 -17.18
C ARG A 803 -22.27 -14.84 -15.77
N PHE A 804 -22.98 -15.94 -15.59
CA PHE A 804 -23.62 -16.30 -14.32
C PHE A 804 -22.94 -17.47 -13.59
N GLY A 805 -21.78 -17.90 -14.04
CA GLY A 805 -21.03 -19.01 -13.50
C GLY A 805 -20.74 -20.09 -14.56
N GLU A 806 -20.35 -21.25 -14.10
CA GLU A 806 -20.01 -22.41 -14.94
C GLU A 806 -21.24 -23.24 -15.26
N PHE A 807 -21.24 -23.83 -16.45
CA PHE A 807 -22.34 -24.64 -16.92
C PHE A 807 -21.89 -25.65 -17.99
N TRP A 808 -22.60 -26.73 -18.09
CA TRP A 808 -22.47 -27.70 -19.17
C TRP A 808 -23.28 -27.25 -20.40
N ALA A 809 -22.66 -27.18 -21.54
CA ALA A 809 -23.29 -26.83 -22.83
C ALA A 809 -23.19 -28.01 -23.78
N CYS A 810 -24.20 -28.18 -24.62
CA CYS A 810 -24.15 -29.20 -25.68
C CYS A 810 -23.00 -28.91 -26.65
N SER A 811 -22.21 -29.92 -27.03
CA SER A 811 -21.10 -29.81 -28.00
C SER A 811 -21.58 -29.38 -29.40
N ARG A 812 -22.87 -29.61 -29.73
CA ARG A 812 -23.48 -29.17 -30.99
C ARG A 812 -24.02 -27.74 -30.98
N TYR A 813 -23.59 -26.90 -30.04
CA TYR A 813 -23.96 -25.49 -30.11
C TYR A 813 -23.38 -24.84 -31.38
N PRO A 814 -24.14 -24.05 -32.16
CA PRO A 814 -25.43 -23.42 -31.89
C PRO A 814 -26.69 -24.22 -32.31
N GLU A 815 -26.53 -25.40 -32.92
CA GLU A 815 -27.65 -26.24 -33.39
C GLU A 815 -28.49 -26.73 -32.19
N CYS A 816 -27.84 -27.22 -31.15
CA CYS A 816 -28.46 -27.56 -29.87
C CYS A 816 -28.05 -26.57 -28.78
N LYS A 817 -29.01 -25.85 -28.22
CA LYS A 817 -28.77 -24.78 -27.21
C LYS A 817 -28.98 -25.26 -25.78
N THR A 818 -28.97 -26.58 -25.56
CA THR A 818 -29.17 -27.17 -24.24
C THR A 818 -28.01 -26.88 -23.33
N THR A 819 -28.30 -26.42 -22.10
CA THR A 819 -27.32 -26.14 -21.04
C THR A 819 -27.81 -26.76 -19.74
N LYS A 820 -26.87 -27.27 -18.91
CA LYS A 820 -27.12 -27.76 -17.57
C LYS A 820 -26.21 -27.01 -16.59
N PRO A 821 -26.64 -26.66 -15.37
CA PRO A 821 -25.76 -26.14 -14.34
C PRO A 821 -24.77 -27.21 -13.87
N VAL A 822 -23.57 -26.82 -13.50
CA VAL A 822 -22.57 -27.70 -12.87
C VAL A 822 -23.03 -28.02 -11.45
N SER A 823 -23.11 -29.32 -11.10
CA SER A 823 -23.48 -29.79 -9.78
C SER A 823 -22.27 -29.80 -8.85
N LEU A 824 -22.47 -29.39 -7.61
CA LEU A 824 -21.47 -29.55 -6.55
C LEU A 824 -21.58 -30.93 -5.84
N GLY A 825 -22.38 -31.84 -6.40
CA GLY A 825 -22.62 -33.18 -5.80
C GLY A 825 -23.42 -33.12 -4.48
N ILE A 826 -24.07 -32.00 -4.17
CA ILE A 826 -24.83 -31.77 -2.94
C ILE A 826 -26.29 -31.52 -3.28
N THR A 827 -27.20 -32.28 -2.69
CA THR A 827 -28.63 -32.10 -2.85
C THR A 827 -29.12 -30.84 -2.13
N CYS A 828 -30.14 -30.20 -2.66
CA CYS A 828 -30.73 -29.02 -2.05
C CYS A 828 -31.38 -29.38 -0.71
N PRO A 829 -31.10 -28.63 0.39
CA PRO A 829 -31.65 -28.98 1.72
C PRO A 829 -33.13 -28.62 1.91
N ARG A 830 -33.77 -27.97 0.90
CA ARG A 830 -35.20 -27.67 0.99
C ARG A 830 -36.05 -28.92 0.77
N PRO A 831 -36.96 -29.26 1.71
CA PRO A 831 -37.80 -30.43 1.58
C PRO A 831 -38.60 -30.44 0.26
N GLY A 832 -38.59 -31.57 -0.44
CA GLY A 832 -39.35 -31.76 -1.70
C GLY A 832 -38.80 -31.04 -2.94
N CYS A 833 -37.62 -30.37 -2.81
CA CYS A 833 -37.05 -29.63 -3.96
C CYS A 833 -36.48 -30.53 -5.05
N GLY A 834 -35.81 -31.65 -4.69
CA GLY A 834 -35.17 -32.57 -5.65
C GLY A 834 -34.04 -31.96 -6.50
N GLY A 835 -33.63 -30.71 -6.22
CA GLY A 835 -32.55 -30.03 -6.95
C GLY A 835 -31.20 -30.26 -6.26
N PHE A 836 -30.12 -29.78 -6.89
CA PHE A 836 -28.77 -29.79 -6.34
C PHE A 836 -28.19 -28.36 -6.23
N LEU A 837 -27.13 -28.22 -5.45
CA LEU A 837 -26.46 -26.96 -5.28
C LEU A 837 -25.48 -26.72 -6.43
N THR A 838 -25.39 -25.46 -6.89
CA THR A 838 -24.57 -25.01 -8.01
C THR A 838 -23.96 -23.65 -7.68
N GLU A 839 -22.72 -23.43 -8.11
CA GLU A 839 -22.09 -22.11 -8.00
C GLU A 839 -22.68 -21.14 -9.03
N LYS A 840 -23.01 -19.94 -8.57
CA LYS A 840 -23.54 -18.85 -9.40
C LYS A 840 -22.75 -17.57 -9.12
N ARG A 841 -22.76 -16.63 -10.07
CA ARG A 841 -22.14 -15.30 -9.87
C ARG A 841 -23.20 -14.22 -9.82
N SER A 842 -23.06 -13.35 -8.81
CA SER A 842 -23.88 -12.16 -8.66
C SER A 842 -23.59 -11.12 -9.76
N ARG A 843 -24.45 -10.11 -9.90
CA ARG A 843 -24.20 -8.99 -10.85
C ARG A 843 -22.91 -8.21 -10.54
N ARG A 844 -22.42 -8.29 -9.32
CA ARG A 844 -21.17 -7.65 -8.84
C ARG A 844 -19.93 -8.53 -9.02
N GLY A 845 -20.08 -9.78 -9.54
CA GLY A 845 -18.99 -10.70 -9.78
C GLY A 845 -18.68 -11.67 -8.63
N THR A 846 -19.32 -11.52 -7.47
CA THR A 846 -19.12 -12.39 -6.30
C THR A 846 -19.83 -13.73 -6.50
N SER A 847 -19.15 -14.84 -6.23
CA SER A 847 -19.73 -16.18 -6.23
C SER A 847 -20.69 -16.36 -5.06
N PHE A 848 -21.76 -17.07 -5.30
CA PHE A 848 -22.73 -17.57 -4.31
C PHE A 848 -23.26 -18.92 -4.75
N TYR A 849 -23.78 -19.68 -3.82
CA TYR A 849 -24.24 -21.04 -4.05
C TYR A 849 -25.77 -21.09 -3.95
N GLY A 850 -26.41 -21.64 -4.94
CA GLY A 850 -27.88 -21.67 -5.00
C GLY A 850 -28.42 -22.93 -5.64
N CYS A 851 -29.69 -23.21 -5.43
CA CYS A 851 -30.36 -24.39 -5.96
C CYS A 851 -30.47 -24.36 -7.49
N SER A 852 -30.25 -25.51 -8.15
CA SER A 852 -30.46 -25.71 -9.59
C SER A 852 -31.93 -25.44 -10.00
N ASN A 853 -32.87 -25.72 -9.14
CA ASN A 853 -34.32 -25.59 -9.38
C ASN A 853 -34.87 -24.18 -9.14
N TYR A 854 -34.02 -23.15 -8.96
CA TYR A 854 -34.46 -21.75 -8.87
C TYR A 854 -35.28 -21.31 -10.09
N SER A 855 -34.90 -21.75 -11.30
CA SER A 855 -35.61 -21.37 -12.52
C SER A 855 -36.93 -22.13 -12.70
N THR A 856 -37.04 -23.36 -12.25
CA THR A 856 -38.20 -24.26 -12.44
C THR A 856 -39.22 -24.13 -11.32
N THR A 857 -38.83 -24.41 -10.08
CA THR A 857 -39.72 -24.42 -8.91
C THR A 857 -39.56 -23.19 -8.01
N LYS A 858 -38.74 -22.22 -8.42
CA LYS A 858 -38.43 -21.02 -7.62
C LYS A 858 -37.83 -21.30 -6.24
N CYS A 859 -37.12 -22.42 -6.09
CA CYS A 859 -36.47 -22.76 -4.84
C CYS A 859 -35.50 -21.61 -4.44
N ASP A 860 -35.67 -21.09 -3.23
CA ASP A 860 -35.00 -19.88 -2.73
C ASP A 860 -33.70 -20.14 -1.96
N PHE A 861 -33.23 -21.39 -1.92
CA PHE A 861 -31.99 -21.70 -1.21
C PHE A 861 -30.80 -20.96 -1.80
N VAL A 862 -30.12 -20.18 -0.97
CA VAL A 862 -28.89 -19.41 -1.31
C VAL A 862 -27.95 -19.44 -0.12
N SER A 863 -26.65 -19.65 -0.39
CA SER A 863 -25.57 -19.50 0.56
C SER A 863 -24.43 -18.64 -0.06
N TRP A 864 -23.81 -17.82 0.77
CA TRP A 864 -22.60 -17.09 0.39
C TRP A 864 -21.32 -17.83 0.77
N ASP A 865 -21.44 -18.80 1.70
CA ASP A 865 -20.36 -19.67 2.12
C ASP A 865 -20.39 -20.97 1.28
N ARG A 866 -19.23 -21.52 0.91
CA ARG A 866 -19.12 -22.69 0.02
C ARG A 866 -19.67 -23.95 0.69
N PRO A 867 -20.65 -24.64 0.11
CA PRO A 867 -21.07 -25.95 0.60
C PRO A 867 -19.99 -27.01 0.33
N ILE A 868 -19.74 -27.85 1.32
CA ILE A 868 -18.87 -29.04 1.22
C ILE A 868 -19.65 -30.28 1.56
N LYS A 869 -19.34 -31.40 0.90
CA LYS A 869 -20.05 -32.69 1.04
C LYS A 869 -19.60 -33.43 2.30
N GLU A 870 -19.77 -32.80 3.46
CA GLU A 870 -19.51 -33.37 4.76
C GLU A 870 -20.78 -33.32 5.62
N ALA A 871 -21.19 -34.43 6.21
CA ALA A 871 -22.36 -34.46 7.05
C ALA A 871 -22.08 -33.74 8.39
N CYS A 872 -23.08 -32.99 8.87
CA CYS A 872 -22.95 -32.34 10.18
C CYS A 872 -22.91 -33.38 11.30
N PRO A 873 -21.89 -33.39 12.17
CA PRO A 873 -21.77 -34.37 13.22
C PRO A 873 -22.83 -34.23 14.33
N GLU A 874 -23.44 -33.04 14.48
CA GLU A 874 -24.46 -32.81 15.50
C GLU A 874 -25.90 -33.14 15.02
N CYS A 875 -26.24 -32.74 13.78
CA CYS A 875 -27.63 -32.89 13.33
C CYS A 875 -27.80 -33.78 12.08
N GLY A 876 -26.73 -34.37 11.57
CA GLY A 876 -26.78 -35.23 10.39
C GLY A 876 -27.14 -34.55 9.09
N ALA A 877 -27.15 -33.21 9.02
CA ALA A 877 -27.37 -32.47 7.78
C ALA A 877 -26.33 -32.90 6.71
N PRO A 878 -26.72 -33.08 5.43
CA PRO A 878 -25.90 -33.74 4.41
C PRO A 878 -24.69 -32.93 3.93
N PHE A 879 -24.51 -31.72 4.41
CA PHE A 879 -23.38 -30.85 4.05
C PHE A 879 -23.12 -29.80 5.12
N LEU A 880 -21.87 -29.30 5.17
CA LEU A 880 -21.45 -28.16 5.94
C LEU A 880 -21.17 -26.97 5.01
N LEU A 881 -21.13 -25.76 5.58
CA LEU A 881 -20.78 -24.54 4.89
C LEU A 881 -19.37 -24.12 5.32
N ARG A 882 -18.47 -23.96 4.35
CA ARG A 882 -17.10 -23.50 4.53
C ARG A 882 -17.04 -22.00 4.39
N LYS A 883 -16.76 -21.33 5.49
CA LYS A 883 -16.52 -19.90 5.55
C LYS A 883 -15.03 -19.63 5.66
N GLN A 884 -14.45 -19.12 4.60
CA GLN A 884 -13.06 -18.70 4.63
C GLN A 884 -12.95 -17.33 5.27
N SER A 885 -12.19 -17.23 6.34
CA SER A 885 -11.88 -15.97 7.01
C SER A 885 -10.38 -15.81 7.14
N ARG A 886 -9.91 -14.58 7.41
CA ARG A 886 -8.48 -14.33 7.66
C ARG A 886 -7.93 -14.97 8.95
N LYS A 887 -8.76 -15.64 9.73
CA LYS A 887 -8.40 -16.37 10.95
C LYS A 887 -8.37 -17.88 10.78
N GLY A 888 -8.51 -18.37 9.54
CA GLY A 888 -8.65 -19.77 9.21
C GLY A 888 -10.00 -20.09 8.57
N VAL A 889 -10.23 -21.36 8.32
CA VAL A 889 -11.45 -21.89 7.75
C VAL A 889 -12.40 -22.28 8.89
N LYS A 890 -13.65 -21.85 8.78
CA LYS A 890 -14.73 -22.26 9.68
C LYS A 890 -15.70 -23.13 8.91
N LEU A 891 -15.97 -24.31 9.43
CA LEU A 891 -17.08 -25.13 8.98
C LEU A 891 -18.28 -24.88 9.88
N HIS A 892 -19.43 -24.58 9.32
CA HIS A 892 -20.65 -24.39 10.08
C HIS A 892 -21.84 -25.08 9.42
N CYS A 893 -22.77 -25.54 10.21
CA CYS A 893 -23.98 -26.16 9.70
C CYS A 893 -25.01 -25.09 9.29
N ALA A 894 -25.74 -25.35 8.19
CA ALA A 894 -26.85 -24.51 7.78
C ALA A 894 -28.15 -24.77 8.59
N SER A 895 -28.21 -25.87 9.34
CA SER A 895 -29.44 -26.39 10.01
C SER A 895 -29.36 -26.39 11.54
N CYS A 896 -28.16 -26.34 12.13
CA CYS A 896 -27.95 -26.31 13.59
C CYS A 896 -26.83 -25.31 13.96
N THR A 897 -26.48 -25.25 15.24
CA THR A 897 -25.48 -24.32 15.79
C THR A 897 -24.04 -24.82 15.66
N TYR A 898 -23.80 -25.94 15.03
CA TYR A 898 -22.47 -26.51 14.87
C TYR A 898 -21.52 -25.57 14.15
N VAL A 899 -20.36 -25.32 14.77
CA VAL A 899 -19.25 -24.56 14.23
C VAL A 899 -17.94 -25.22 14.62
N ASN A 900 -17.11 -25.53 13.63
CA ASN A 900 -15.75 -26.04 13.82
C ASN A 900 -14.75 -25.05 13.24
N ASP A 901 -13.78 -24.60 14.04
CA ASP A 901 -12.67 -23.77 13.63
C ASP A 901 -11.50 -24.69 13.29
N MET A 902 -11.17 -24.83 12.02
CA MET A 902 -10.02 -25.61 11.55
C MET A 902 -8.78 -24.72 11.44
N THR A 903 -7.64 -25.20 11.94
CA THR A 903 -6.31 -24.65 11.64
C THR A 903 -5.85 -25.13 10.26
N GLU A 904 -4.86 -24.47 9.66
CA GLU A 904 -4.31 -24.88 8.34
C GLU A 904 -3.70 -26.30 8.39
N GLU A 905 -3.27 -26.76 9.58
CA GLU A 905 -2.71 -28.09 9.81
C GLU A 905 -3.76 -29.22 9.89
N ASP A 906 -5.03 -28.88 10.15
CA ASP A 906 -6.13 -29.85 10.27
C ASP A 906 -6.86 -30.10 8.93
N MET A 907 -6.35 -29.53 7.83
CA MET A 907 -6.97 -29.73 6.52
C MET A 907 -6.52 -31.06 5.90
N PRO A 908 -7.43 -32.03 5.67
CA PRO A 908 -7.11 -33.11 4.77
C PRO A 908 -6.80 -32.52 3.40
N GLU A 909 -5.73 -32.99 2.76
CA GLU A 909 -5.44 -32.69 1.35
C GLU A 909 -6.67 -33.05 0.51
N MET A 910 -7.55 -32.11 0.37
CA MET A 910 -8.67 -32.20 -0.56
C MET A 910 -8.14 -31.73 -1.89
N ALA A 911 -8.00 -32.65 -2.83
CA ALA A 911 -7.71 -32.42 -4.21
C ALA A 911 -8.47 -31.15 -4.69
N GLU A 912 -7.75 -30.10 -5.07
CA GLU A 912 -8.27 -28.99 -5.83
C GLU A 912 -8.64 -29.49 -7.23
N GLU A 913 -9.80 -30.08 -7.36
CA GLU A 913 -10.39 -30.28 -8.67
C GLU A 913 -10.74 -28.89 -9.24
N GLY A 914 -9.84 -28.37 -10.07
CA GLY A 914 -10.15 -27.25 -10.96
C GLY A 914 -9.38 -25.95 -10.77
N GLY A 915 -8.11 -25.98 -10.43
CA GLY A 915 -7.18 -24.87 -10.65
C GLY A 915 -5.84 -25.49 -11.08
N GLY A 916 -5.41 -25.24 -12.31
CA GLY A 916 -4.25 -25.89 -12.90
C GLY A 916 -3.02 -25.86 -11.99
N ASP A 917 -2.69 -27.01 -11.52
CA ASP A 917 -1.50 -27.29 -10.72
C ASP A 917 -0.30 -27.38 -11.66
N VAL A 918 0.72 -26.59 -11.35
CA VAL A 918 2.04 -26.72 -11.99
C VAL A 918 2.75 -27.79 -11.17
N GLY A 919 2.79 -29.00 -11.70
CA GLY A 919 3.41 -30.15 -11.07
C GLY A 919 4.84 -29.85 -10.61
N GLU A 920 5.08 -30.09 -9.33
CA GLU A 920 6.39 -30.33 -8.79
C GLU A 920 6.94 -31.63 -9.41
N VAL A 921 8.02 -31.51 -10.14
CA VAL A 921 8.79 -32.65 -10.61
C VAL A 921 9.62 -33.16 -9.44
N GLU A 922 9.25 -34.30 -8.88
CA GLU A 922 10.11 -35.07 -7.98
C GLU A 922 11.43 -35.40 -8.71
N GLU A 923 12.56 -34.88 -8.23
CA GLU A 923 13.87 -35.38 -8.55
C GLU A 923 14.04 -36.74 -7.90
N GLY A 924 13.83 -37.77 -8.69
CA GLY A 924 14.22 -39.14 -8.38
C GLY A 924 15.73 -39.33 -8.43
N ALA A 925 16.31 -39.73 -7.31
CA ALA A 925 17.69 -40.13 -7.16
C ALA A 925 18.09 -41.26 -8.14
N ALA A 926 19.16 -41.04 -8.90
CA ALA A 926 20.15 -42.02 -9.27
C ALA A 926 21.51 -41.35 -9.53
#